data_b48752b2d113f386cd0cb6248d3fa1b4
#
_entry.id   b48752b2d113f386cd0cb6248d3fa1b4
#
_cell.length_a   1.000
_cell.length_b   1.000
_cell.length_c   1.000
_cell.angle_alpha   90.00
_cell.angle_beta   90.00
_cell.angle_gamma   90.00
#
_symmetry.space_group_name_H-M   'P 1'
#
loop_
_entity.id
_entity.type
_entity.pdbx_description
1 polymer ?
#
loop_
_entity_poly.entity_id
_entity_poly.type
_entity_poly.pdbx_seq_one_letter_code
_entity_poly.pdbx_strand_id
1 'polypeptide(L)'
;MDDWTRREFLNTATGAAISGAMIGHTRFLNAAAGATPAATAGPSATQYAGPTGALDSVIFPKPQEISSLGGNFILDGQVRIVVPPNPSQDDLFLVRSLANELGDRFDLHLQIEPTPSIQAGARVILVGSMQNPLIRQYWSRTGTSGDQQIPGPEGYILRTDNNVVLVAGSDNRGAFYGLQSLRQLVFKQDNQVQIRGVRIRDWPEKQFRGIYLYLPGRDNIPYFKRFIRDYMAYYKYNTLIMEMGASMRLDSHPELNSGWIEFVRDCNYSCRNYPPGPYHDVEQNSSHQDTADGGFLEKDEVADLARFTAKYQIELIPEIASFTHSYYLLTKYRDLAAVPESKWPDIYCASNPKCYPLVYEVYDEYIDLLKPKMIHIGHDELFLPVGVSPQCHDQDIGELFGEDVKKVHDHLSSRGVQTALWGDMLLESVRGRGLQQHKTRDGWVYSMPGGMTPEQVQRLIPKDCLIFNWFWSNEPGERGGNAELNEAILDKMGFRQIYGNFEPTIQNYDTRKKRPTLLGGAPSAWFATNEVGFGKNLMSTFLGCSSILWTGQVIEGKDLSGRVQSMLPGIRTRLSGVIPPTQTEASIVPVDISSKFNTGNDVLGSDLSVISTTLIQLNNIPFDMKSANRMNSIVIGTDGKSGTNLPKAVTGIPIGAAPTSLIFLHAAAKPASNKESFRLIWDQEDTADLLGWYEIVYEDGFVTTIPIRYGVNILEWNWDQRVSYNDYCYGADAVAIGAESNSRITFFALEWINPRLGKIIREIHLKGTAGFRGGSDEYDNEWGPVIESNAVILKAMSMVQKRI
;
A
#
# COMPACT_ATOMS: atom_id res chain seq x y z
N MET A 1 -3.51 35.49 -18.22
CA MET A 1 -4.10 34.12 -18.33
C MET A 1 -2.91 33.23 -18.54
N ASP A 2 -2.49 32.61 -17.48
CA ASP A 2 -1.22 31.90 -17.46
C ASP A 2 -1.33 30.59 -18.22
N ASP A 3 -0.32 30.33 -19.06
CA ASP A 3 -0.18 29.12 -19.86
C ASP A 3 -0.05 27.89 -18.96
N TRP A 4 -1.16 27.30 -18.64
CA TRP A 4 -1.18 26.00 -18.00
C TRP A 4 -0.86 24.93 -19.03
N THR A 5 0.27 24.30 -18.89
CA THR A 5 0.60 23.10 -19.66
C THR A 5 -0.26 21.92 -19.17
N ARG A 6 -0.57 20.98 -20.03
CA ARG A 6 -1.21 19.70 -19.66
C ARG A 6 -0.53 19.03 -18.45
N ARG A 7 0.77 19.19 -18.34
CA ARG A 7 1.58 18.72 -17.24
C ARG A 7 1.17 19.35 -15.91
N GLU A 8 0.88 20.65 -15.90
CA GLU A 8 0.33 21.31 -14.71
C GLU A 8 -1.10 20.82 -14.42
N PHE A 9 -1.85 20.44 -15.46
CA PHE A 9 -3.17 19.84 -15.28
C PHE A 9 -3.08 18.37 -14.83
N LEU A 10 -2.19 17.59 -15.39
CA LEU A 10 -2.01 16.20 -15.03
C LEU A 10 -1.21 16.04 -13.72
N ASN A 11 -0.29 16.93 -13.46
CA ASN A 11 0.26 17.11 -12.12
C ASN A 11 -0.82 17.55 -11.12
N THR A 12 -1.93 18.10 -11.58
CA THR A 12 -3.06 18.52 -10.74
C THR A 12 -4.20 17.51 -10.75
N ALA A 13 -4.40 16.74 -11.80
CA ALA A 13 -5.51 15.78 -11.94
C ALA A 13 -5.09 14.30 -11.77
N THR A 14 -4.00 13.86 -12.36
CA THR A 14 -3.31 12.59 -12.02
C THR A 14 -2.24 12.79 -10.97
N GLY A 15 -1.69 14.00 -10.88
CA GLY A 15 -0.87 14.43 -9.76
C GLY A 15 -1.62 14.41 -8.44
N ALA A 16 -2.94 14.59 -8.39
CA ALA A 16 -3.67 14.35 -7.14
C ALA A 16 -3.69 12.86 -6.74
N ALA A 17 -3.70 11.94 -7.70
CA ALA A 17 -3.53 10.51 -7.41
C ALA A 17 -2.07 10.13 -7.10
N ILE A 18 -1.10 10.86 -7.68
CA ILE A 18 0.32 10.60 -7.56
C ILE A 18 1.01 11.69 -6.73
N SER A 19 0.53 12.93 -6.75
CA SER A 19 1.13 14.12 -6.13
C SER A 19 0.58 14.51 -4.78
N GLY A 20 -0.46 13.89 -4.26
CA GLY A 20 -0.76 13.92 -2.83
C GLY A 20 0.45 13.45 -2.01
N ALA A 21 1.29 12.61 -2.61
CA ALA A 21 2.60 12.23 -2.05
C ALA A 21 3.75 13.21 -2.37
N MET A 22 3.57 14.15 -3.32
CA MET A 22 4.70 14.92 -3.86
C MET A 22 4.72 16.41 -3.50
N ILE A 23 3.60 17.03 -3.24
CA ILE A 23 3.52 18.51 -3.17
C ILE A 23 3.85 19.08 -1.78
N GLY A 24 3.85 18.25 -0.75
CA GLY A 24 4.16 18.67 0.62
C GLY A 24 5.60 19.14 0.90
N HIS A 25 6.53 19.09 -0.07
CA HIS A 25 7.96 19.16 0.25
C HIS A 25 8.71 20.40 -0.20
N THR A 26 8.18 21.31 -0.97
CA THR A 26 9.03 22.35 -1.58
C THR A 26 8.92 23.78 -1.00
N ARG A 27 8.13 24.04 0.03
CA ARG A 27 7.94 25.44 0.50
C ARG A 27 7.99 25.71 2.01
N PHE A 28 8.62 24.87 2.82
CA PHE A 28 8.83 25.20 4.25
C PHE A 28 10.27 25.61 4.59
N LEU A 29 10.89 26.45 3.79
CA LEU A 29 12.22 26.97 4.13
C LEU A 29 12.27 28.47 4.35
N ASN A 30 11.19 29.19 4.63
CA ASN A 30 11.33 30.59 5.05
C ASN A 30 10.11 31.08 5.84
N ALA A 31 10.04 30.73 7.12
CA ALA A 31 9.50 31.59 8.19
C ALA A 31 9.44 30.83 9.51
N ALA A 32 10.39 31.05 10.37
CA ALA A 32 10.21 31.23 11.82
C ALA A 32 11.55 31.32 12.54
N ALA A 33 12.07 32.52 12.59
CA ALA A 33 12.92 32.89 13.68
C ALA A 33 12.00 33.42 14.81
N GLY A 34 11.96 32.72 15.94
CA GLY A 34 11.40 33.28 17.15
C GLY A 34 10.34 32.44 17.84
N ALA A 35 10.79 31.54 18.68
CA ALA A 35 10.32 31.25 20.04
C ALA A 35 10.67 29.80 20.40
N THR A 36 11.61 29.65 21.31
CA THR A 36 11.90 28.38 21.98
C THR A 36 10.78 28.05 22.98
N PRO A 37 10.06 26.94 22.79
CA PRO A 37 9.36 26.29 23.91
C PRO A 37 10.29 25.24 24.52
N ALA A 38 10.25 25.13 25.83
CA ALA A 38 10.98 24.16 26.63
C ALA A 38 10.79 22.73 26.11
N ALA A 39 11.91 22.05 25.99
CA ALA A 39 11.95 20.63 25.60
C ALA A 39 11.22 19.78 26.66
N THR A 40 10.03 19.35 26.33
CA THR A 40 9.47 18.12 26.88
C THR A 40 10.16 16.98 26.18
N ALA A 41 10.83 16.12 26.94
CA ALA A 41 11.44 14.90 26.44
C ALA A 41 10.41 14.08 25.65
N GLY A 42 10.53 14.07 24.32
CA GLY A 42 9.78 13.18 23.47
C GLY A 42 10.19 11.72 23.76
N PRO A 43 9.29 10.74 23.56
CA PRO A 43 9.60 9.36 23.81
C PRO A 43 10.82 8.95 22.99
N SER A 44 11.84 8.43 23.66
CA SER A 44 13.00 7.75 23.10
C SER A 44 12.54 6.82 21.97
N ALA A 45 13.18 6.91 20.80
CA ALA A 45 12.97 5.92 19.76
C ALA A 45 13.28 4.56 20.36
N THR A 46 12.22 3.85 20.64
CA THR A 46 12.29 2.50 21.10
C THR A 46 13.01 1.69 20.03
N GLN A 47 14.20 1.18 20.36
CA GLN A 47 14.65 -0.09 19.85
C GLN A 47 13.41 -0.93 19.58
N TYR A 48 13.40 -1.69 18.49
CA TYR A 48 12.44 -2.78 18.32
C TYR A 48 12.64 -3.71 19.52
N ALA A 49 12.26 -3.21 20.67
CA ALA A 49 12.15 -4.03 21.83
C ALA A 49 11.10 -5.07 21.46
N GLY A 50 11.48 -6.31 21.47
CA GLY A 50 10.54 -7.37 21.63
C GLY A 50 9.48 -6.98 22.68
N PRO A 51 8.65 -7.83 23.12
CA PRO A 51 7.34 -7.62 23.78
C PRO A 51 7.21 -6.61 24.94
N THR A 52 8.16 -5.74 25.21
CA THR A 52 8.13 -4.71 26.28
C THR A 52 7.59 -3.35 25.87
N GLY A 53 7.18 -3.17 24.59
CA GLY A 53 6.60 -1.89 24.11
C GLY A 53 5.29 -1.53 24.82
N ALA A 54 5.01 -0.23 24.95
CA ALA A 54 3.73 0.25 25.45
C ALA A 54 2.57 -0.41 24.69
N LEU A 55 1.47 -0.73 25.38
CA LEU A 55 0.29 -1.40 24.77
C LEU A 55 -0.20 -0.69 23.51
N ASP A 56 -0.10 0.63 23.47
CA ASP A 56 -0.48 1.48 22.35
C ASP A 56 0.29 1.18 21.05
N SER A 57 1.45 0.49 21.17
CA SER A 57 2.30 0.14 20.01
C SER A 57 2.11 -1.29 19.51
N VAL A 58 1.32 -2.12 20.20
CA VAL A 58 1.21 -3.55 19.90
C VAL A 58 0.16 -3.85 18.83
N ILE A 59 -0.96 -3.13 18.85
CA ILE A 59 -2.08 -3.34 17.93
C ILE A 59 -2.20 -2.17 16.96
N PHE A 60 -2.36 -2.50 15.69
CA PHE A 60 -2.63 -1.52 14.65
C PHE A 60 -3.80 -1.99 13.75
N PRO A 61 -4.76 -1.14 13.41
CA PRO A 61 -5.03 0.19 14.00
C PRO A 61 -5.22 0.12 15.52
N LYS A 62 -4.86 1.20 16.23
CA LYS A 62 -5.02 1.26 17.68
C LYS A 62 -6.50 1.07 18.03
N PRO A 63 -6.84 0.17 18.99
CA PRO A 63 -8.22 0.05 19.43
C PRO A 63 -8.77 1.35 20.04
N GLN A 64 -10.08 1.57 19.95
CA GLN A 64 -10.76 2.72 20.57
C GLN A 64 -10.52 2.76 22.09
N GLU A 65 -10.61 1.60 22.74
CA GLU A 65 -10.33 1.47 24.17
C GLU A 65 -9.44 0.25 24.41
N ILE A 66 -8.31 0.44 25.06
CA ILE A 66 -7.37 -0.62 25.44
C ILE A 66 -6.79 -0.37 26.84
N SER A 67 -6.73 -1.42 27.65
CA SER A 67 -6.07 -1.39 28.94
C SER A 67 -5.32 -2.69 29.23
N SER A 68 -4.24 -2.61 30.00
CA SER A 68 -3.52 -3.80 30.46
C SER A 68 -4.23 -4.42 31.64
N LEU A 69 -4.32 -5.75 31.63
CA LEU A 69 -4.77 -6.54 32.79
C LEU A 69 -3.61 -7.07 33.63
N GLY A 70 -2.35 -6.81 33.23
CA GLY A 70 -1.18 -7.43 33.80
C GLY A 70 -1.10 -8.94 33.45
N GLY A 71 0.08 -9.51 33.48
CA GLY A 71 0.28 -10.92 33.13
C GLY A 71 0.00 -11.24 31.66
N ASN A 72 0.41 -12.40 31.22
CA ASN A 72 0.16 -12.91 29.87
C ASN A 72 -0.52 -14.27 29.96
N PHE A 73 -1.32 -14.60 28.99
CA PHE A 73 -1.91 -15.93 28.83
C PHE A 73 -0.91 -16.83 28.07
N ILE A 74 -0.42 -17.86 28.74
CA ILE A 74 0.54 -18.81 28.15
C ILE A 74 -0.22 -19.76 27.24
N LEU A 75 0.22 -19.92 26.01
CA LEU A 75 -0.28 -20.88 25.04
C LEU A 75 0.58 -22.15 25.09
N ASP A 76 -0.02 -23.25 25.51
CA ASP A 76 0.61 -24.58 25.55
C ASP A 76 -0.39 -25.67 25.12
N GLY A 77 0.05 -26.90 25.05
CA GLY A 77 -0.78 -28.05 24.64
C GLY A 77 -2.00 -28.35 25.49
N GLN A 78 -2.19 -27.67 26.62
CA GLN A 78 -3.37 -27.82 27.49
C GLN A 78 -4.48 -26.87 27.14
N VAL A 79 -4.18 -25.80 26.39
CA VAL A 79 -5.16 -24.83 25.93
C VAL A 79 -6.05 -25.43 24.82
N ARG A 80 -7.35 -25.20 24.88
CA ARG A 80 -8.32 -25.62 23.88
C ARG A 80 -8.96 -24.41 23.22
N ILE A 81 -9.15 -24.48 21.90
CA ILE A 81 -10.03 -23.55 21.21
C ILE A 81 -11.42 -24.17 21.22
N VAL A 82 -12.38 -23.52 21.86
CA VAL A 82 -13.71 -24.12 22.07
C VAL A 82 -14.76 -23.55 21.13
N VAL A 83 -15.62 -24.43 20.63
CA VAL A 83 -16.78 -24.11 19.79
C VAL A 83 -18.04 -24.78 20.36
N PRO A 84 -19.26 -24.26 20.06
CA PRO A 84 -20.48 -24.97 20.46
C PRO A 84 -20.61 -26.32 19.74
N PRO A 85 -21.43 -27.26 20.24
CA PRO A 85 -21.59 -28.59 19.64
C PRO A 85 -21.99 -28.55 18.16
N ASN A 86 -22.76 -27.54 17.75
CA ASN A 86 -23.15 -27.29 16.37
C ASN A 86 -22.67 -25.88 15.96
N PRO A 87 -21.37 -25.70 15.64
CA PRO A 87 -20.80 -24.42 15.31
C PRO A 87 -21.28 -23.95 13.93
N SER A 88 -21.46 -22.64 13.79
CA SER A 88 -21.70 -22.04 12.46
C SER A 88 -20.43 -22.16 11.58
N GLN A 89 -20.58 -21.97 10.28
CA GLN A 89 -19.44 -21.91 9.36
C GLN A 89 -18.50 -20.74 9.71
N ASP A 90 -19.05 -19.61 10.16
CA ASP A 90 -18.27 -18.45 10.59
C ASP A 90 -17.48 -18.78 11.87
N ASP A 91 -18.11 -19.43 12.88
CA ASP A 91 -17.36 -19.87 14.06
C ASP A 91 -16.20 -20.81 13.68
N LEU A 92 -16.44 -21.79 12.82
CA LEU A 92 -15.40 -22.71 12.34
C LEU A 92 -14.30 -21.99 11.56
N PHE A 93 -14.66 -21.03 10.75
CA PHE A 93 -13.68 -20.24 10.01
C PHE A 93 -12.74 -19.47 10.94
N LEU A 94 -13.30 -18.79 11.96
CA LEU A 94 -12.51 -18.00 12.91
C LEU A 94 -11.53 -18.89 13.70
N VAL A 95 -12.01 -19.98 14.26
CA VAL A 95 -11.15 -20.84 15.11
C VAL A 95 -10.11 -21.62 14.30
N ARG A 96 -10.44 -22.06 13.08
CA ARG A 96 -9.48 -22.70 12.17
C ARG A 96 -8.42 -21.71 11.71
N SER A 97 -8.80 -20.46 11.41
CA SER A 97 -7.84 -19.42 11.02
C SER A 97 -6.84 -19.15 12.14
N LEU A 98 -7.28 -19.10 13.39
CA LEU A 98 -6.40 -18.95 14.55
C LEU A 98 -5.50 -20.17 14.73
N ALA A 99 -6.07 -21.37 14.71
CA ALA A 99 -5.31 -22.60 14.90
C ALA A 99 -4.22 -22.79 13.83
N ASN A 100 -4.56 -22.50 12.57
CA ASN A 100 -3.59 -22.57 11.47
C ASN A 100 -2.46 -21.57 11.66
N GLU A 101 -2.77 -20.31 12.01
CA GLU A 101 -1.72 -19.29 12.23
C GLU A 101 -0.81 -19.66 13.41
N LEU A 102 -1.36 -20.20 14.49
CA LEU A 102 -0.55 -20.66 15.61
C LEU A 102 0.38 -21.82 15.22
N GLY A 103 -0.11 -22.75 14.39
CA GLY A 103 0.69 -23.82 13.80
C GLY A 103 1.79 -23.28 12.89
N ASP A 104 1.43 -22.47 11.91
CA ASP A 104 2.34 -21.97 10.87
C ASP A 104 3.45 -21.08 11.43
N ARG A 105 3.13 -20.22 12.41
CA ARG A 105 4.08 -19.23 12.93
C ARG A 105 4.84 -19.64 14.17
N PHE A 106 4.26 -20.48 15.01
CA PHE A 106 4.79 -20.78 16.31
C PHE A 106 4.99 -22.29 16.55
N ASP A 107 4.68 -23.13 15.56
CA ASP A 107 4.68 -24.59 15.67
C ASP A 107 3.82 -25.06 16.86
N LEU A 108 2.69 -24.39 17.08
CA LEU A 108 1.77 -24.65 18.19
C LEU A 108 0.43 -25.17 17.68
N HIS A 109 0.16 -26.45 17.89
CA HIS A 109 -1.04 -27.14 17.43
C HIS A 109 -2.07 -27.29 18.55
N LEU A 110 -3.03 -26.35 18.60
CA LEU A 110 -4.13 -26.38 19.56
C LEU A 110 -5.32 -27.17 19.02
N GLN A 111 -5.97 -27.95 19.89
CA GLN A 111 -7.17 -28.68 19.52
C GLN A 111 -8.40 -27.75 19.51
N ILE A 112 -9.26 -27.92 18.49
CA ILE A 112 -10.58 -27.31 18.43
C ILE A 112 -11.57 -28.32 19.01
N GLU A 113 -12.23 -27.93 20.12
CA GLU A 113 -13.09 -28.84 20.91
C GLU A 113 -14.54 -28.34 20.91
N PRO A 114 -15.50 -29.14 20.39
CA PRO A 114 -16.90 -28.87 20.58
C PRO A 114 -17.34 -29.11 22.04
N THR A 115 -17.95 -28.12 22.68
CA THR A 115 -18.41 -28.26 24.07
C THR A 115 -19.76 -27.52 24.28
N PRO A 116 -20.65 -28.05 25.10
CA PRO A 116 -21.90 -27.34 25.45
C PRO A 116 -21.70 -26.24 26.51
N SER A 117 -20.56 -26.26 27.24
CA SER A 117 -20.28 -25.30 28.31
C SER A 117 -18.79 -25.28 28.65
N ILE A 118 -18.32 -24.12 29.12
CA ILE A 118 -16.95 -23.95 29.59
C ILE A 118 -16.87 -24.44 31.06
N GLN A 119 -15.98 -25.39 31.32
CA GLN A 119 -15.72 -25.92 32.68
C GLN A 119 -14.96 -24.87 33.50
N ALA A 120 -15.23 -24.83 34.81
CA ALA A 120 -14.50 -23.98 35.73
C ALA A 120 -13.00 -24.36 35.75
N GLY A 121 -12.12 -23.38 35.60
CA GLY A 121 -10.66 -23.58 35.56
C GLY A 121 -10.10 -24.09 34.23
N ALA A 122 -10.93 -24.38 33.23
CA ALA A 122 -10.43 -24.75 31.89
C ALA A 122 -9.71 -23.57 31.24
N ARG A 123 -8.58 -23.87 30.61
CA ARG A 123 -7.79 -22.90 29.85
C ARG A 123 -8.24 -22.93 28.39
N VAL A 124 -8.98 -21.89 27.97
CA VAL A 124 -9.65 -21.90 26.68
C VAL A 124 -9.53 -20.58 25.93
N ILE A 125 -9.57 -20.68 24.60
CA ILE A 125 -9.78 -19.56 23.68
C ILE A 125 -11.18 -19.67 23.13
N LEU A 126 -11.96 -18.59 23.27
CA LEU A 126 -13.35 -18.48 22.85
C LEU A 126 -13.48 -17.30 21.90
N VAL A 127 -13.77 -17.58 20.62
CA VAL A 127 -13.92 -16.57 19.56
C VAL A 127 -15.24 -16.77 18.84
N GLY A 128 -16.02 -15.72 18.73
CA GLY A 128 -17.31 -15.72 18.02
C GLY A 128 -18.09 -14.43 18.20
N SER A 129 -19.28 -14.37 17.59
CA SER A 129 -20.21 -13.27 17.79
C SER A 129 -21.17 -13.55 18.94
N MET A 130 -21.98 -12.56 19.33
CA MET A 130 -23.05 -12.72 20.33
C MET A 130 -24.15 -13.69 19.90
N GLN A 131 -24.16 -14.18 18.68
CA GLN A 131 -25.01 -15.29 18.23
C GLN A 131 -24.51 -16.66 18.72
N ASN A 132 -23.22 -16.78 19.02
CA ASN A 132 -22.61 -18.00 19.53
C ASN A 132 -23.09 -18.30 20.96
N PRO A 133 -23.70 -19.46 21.23
CA PRO A 133 -24.27 -19.79 22.56
C PRO A 133 -23.22 -19.85 23.67
N LEU A 134 -21.97 -20.27 23.39
CA LEU A 134 -20.89 -20.26 24.40
C LEU A 134 -20.50 -18.83 24.78
N ILE A 135 -20.43 -17.91 23.80
CA ILE A 135 -20.16 -16.49 24.07
C ILE A 135 -21.25 -15.92 24.97
N ARG A 136 -22.54 -16.15 24.64
CA ARG A 136 -23.65 -15.67 25.46
C ARG A 136 -23.63 -16.25 26.87
N GLN A 137 -23.35 -17.56 26.99
CA GLN A 137 -23.29 -18.24 28.27
C GLN A 137 -22.15 -17.71 29.15
N TYR A 138 -20.97 -17.52 28.55
CA TYR A 138 -19.83 -16.96 29.24
C TYR A 138 -20.09 -15.51 29.64
N TRP A 139 -20.64 -14.71 28.74
CA TRP A 139 -20.97 -13.31 28.98
C TRP A 139 -21.97 -13.13 30.12
N SER A 140 -23.05 -13.94 30.17
CA SER A 140 -24.06 -13.88 31.24
C SER A 140 -23.52 -14.24 32.63
N ARG A 141 -22.44 -15.06 32.68
CA ARG A 141 -21.82 -15.46 33.96
C ARG A 141 -20.75 -14.48 34.44
N THR A 142 -20.07 -13.81 33.54
CA THR A 142 -18.87 -13.01 33.84
C THR A 142 -19.08 -11.52 33.56
N GLY A 143 -20.15 -11.15 32.87
CA GLY A 143 -20.51 -9.77 32.60
C GLY A 143 -20.87 -9.08 33.89
N THR A 144 -19.94 -8.31 34.43
CA THR A 144 -20.19 -7.40 35.54
C THR A 144 -21.10 -6.26 35.08
N SER A 145 -22.16 -6.01 35.80
CA SER A 145 -23.08 -4.92 35.61
C SER A 145 -22.40 -3.59 35.29
N GLY A 146 -22.72 -3.00 34.18
CA GLY A 146 -22.54 -1.57 33.88
C GLY A 146 -21.44 -1.20 32.88
N ASP A 147 -20.31 -1.92 32.79
CA ASP A 147 -19.14 -1.40 32.08
C ASP A 147 -18.86 -2.01 30.69
N GLN A 148 -19.73 -2.90 30.19
CA GLN A 148 -19.38 -3.68 28.99
C GLN A 148 -20.53 -3.81 27.99
N GLN A 149 -21.03 -2.69 27.55
CA GLN A 149 -21.88 -2.71 26.37
C GLN A 149 -21.02 -3.09 25.16
N ILE A 150 -21.35 -4.17 24.47
CA ILE A 150 -20.73 -4.53 23.20
C ILE A 150 -20.97 -3.37 22.24
N PRO A 151 -19.92 -2.90 21.52
CA PRO A 151 -20.07 -1.83 20.56
C PRO A 151 -21.11 -2.14 19.46
N GLY A 152 -21.49 -1.15 18.67
CA GLY A 152 -22.38 -1.29 17.53
C GLY A 152 -21.86 -2.23 16.44
N PRO A 153 -22.40 -2.15 15.22
CA PRO A 153 -21.99 -3.00 14.09
C PRO A 153 -20.48 -3.08 13.90
N GLU A 154 -19.98 -4.27 13.56
CA GLU A 154 -18.55 -4.57 13.37
C GLU A 154 -17.69 -4.39 14.64
N GLY A 155 -18.27 -4.01 15.77
CA GLY A 155 -17.56 -3.85 17.04
C GLY A 155 -17.32 -5.16 17.77
N TYR A 156 -16.38 -5.15 18.71
CA TYR A 156 -16.02 -6.34 19.50
C TYR A 156 -15.46 -5.97 20.88
N ILE A 157 -15.46 -6.95 21.75
CA ILE A 157 -14.73 -6.97 23.00
C ILE A 157 -13.69 -8.10 22.92
N LEU A 158 -12.44 -7.80 23.32
CA LEU A 158 -11.40 -8.79 23.51
C LEU A 158 -10.88 -8.68 24.93
N ARG A 159 -10.82 -9.81 25.64
CA ARG A 159 -10.33 -9.89 27.01
C ARG A 159 -9.47 -11.13 27.20
N THR A 160 -8.33 -10.95 27.83
CA THR A 160 -7.39 -12.02 28.17
C THR A 160 -7.33 -12.17 29.68
N ASP A 161 -7.99 -13.16 30.22
CA ASP A 161 -7.91 -13.53 31.65
C ASP A 161 -6.89 -14.66 31.87
N ASN A 162 -6.63 -15.05 33.12
CA ASN A 162 -5.69 -16.12 33.42
C ASN A 162 -6.03 -17.47 32.75
N ASN A 163 -7.34 -17.73 32.55
CA ASN A 163 -7.82 -19.01 32.03
C ASN A 163 -8.59 -18.88 30.70
N VAL A 164 -9.06 -17.70 30.35
CA VAL A 164 -9.90 -17.51 29.16
C VAL A 164 -9.42 -16.35 28.33
N VAL A 165 -9.22 -16.61 27.05
CA VAL A 165 -9.09 -15.58 26.02
C VAL A 165 -10.43 -15.47 25.31
N LEU A 166 -11.09 -14.35 25.46
CA LEU A 166 -12.41 -14.06 24.89
C LEU A 166 -12.33 -13.05 23.75
N VAL A 167 -12.89 -13.39 22.59
CA VAL A 167 -13.26 -12.45 21.54
C VAL A 167 -14.76 -12.54 21.30
N ALA A 168 -15.48 -11.49 21.64
CA ALA A 168 -16.93 -11.41 21.50
C ALA A 168 -17.30 -10.26 20.56
N GLY A 169 -17.71 -10.57 19.32
CA GLY A 169 -18.18 -9.58 18.35
C GLY A 169 -19.66 -9.25 18.53
N SER A 170 -20.07 -8.01 18.24
CA SER A 170 -21.48 -7.63 18.14
C SER A 170 -22.21 -8.45 17.04
N ASP A 171 -21.48 -8.72 15.96
CA ASP A 171 -21.86 -9.53 14.82
C ASP A 171 -20.65 -10.39 14.35
N ASN A 172 -20.82 -11.13 13.26
CA ASN A 172 -19.75 -11.97 12.72
C ASN A 172 -18.54 -11.18 12.22
N ARG A 173 -18.75 -9.97 11.67
CA ARG A 173 -17.67 -9.07 11.29
C ARG A 173 -16.90 -8.54 12.50
N GLY A 174 -17.61 -8.16 13.56
CA GLY A 174 -16.98 -7.78 14.83
C GLY A 174 -16.12 -8.88 15.42
N ALA A 175 -16.62 -10.13 15.44
CA ALA A 175 -15.84 -11.29 15.87
C ALA A 175 -14.58 -11.49 14.99
N PHE A 176 -14.72 -11.30 13.68
CA PHE A 176 -13.62 -11.37 12.73
C PHE A 176 -12.54 -10.29 13.01
N TYR A 177 -12.94 -9.02 13.23
CA TYR A 177 -11.96 -7.95 13.56
C TYR A 177 -11.36 -8.11 14.94
N GLY A 178 -12.10 -8.64 15.89
CA GLY A 178 -11.56 -9.03 17.19
C GLY A 178 -10.49 -10.12 17.08
N LEU A 179 -10.69 -11.09 16.18
CA LEU A 179 -9.66 -12.08 15.85
C LEU A 179 -8.41 -11.43 15.27
N GLN A 180 -8.55 -10.43 14.37
CA GLN A 180 -7.38 -9.73 13.83
C GLN A 180 -6.57 -9.03 14.93
N SER A 181 -7.22 -8.45 15.92
CA SER A 181 -6.53 -7.87 17.08
C SER A 181 -5.91 -8.93 17.98
N LEU A 182 -6.57 -10.06 18.19
CA LEU A 182 -5.98 -11.19 18.93
C LEU A 182 -4.71 -11.71 18.26
N ARG A 183 -4.70 -11.83 16.92
CA ARG A 183 -3.52 -12.25 16.14
C ARG A 183 -2.31 -11.35 16.39
N GLN A 184 -2.51 -10.05 16.62
CA GLN A 184 -1.44 -9.09 16.92
C GLN A 184 -0.93 -9.15 18.34
N LEU A 185 -1.68 -9.77 19.25
CA LEU A 185 -1.30 -9.94 20.68
C LEU A 185 -0.49 -11.19 20.94
N VAL A 186 -0.43 -12.13 20.01
CA VAL A 186 0.34 -13.37 20.12
C VAL A 186 1.83 -13.10 19.86
N PHE A 187 2.67 -13.53 20.76
CA PHE A 187 4.13 -13.39 20.63
C PHE A 187 4.85 -14.59 21.30
N LYS A 188 6.11 -14.79 20.94
CA LYS A 188 7.00 -15.78 21.55
C LYS A 188 8.06 -15.07 22.39
N GLN A 189 8.21 -15.48 23.63
CA GLN A 189 9.25 -15.00 24.53
C GLN A 189 9.75 -16.17 25.37
N ASP A 190 11.07 -16.27 25.58
CA ASP A 190 11.71 -17.33 26.38
C ASP A 190 11.23 -18.74 26.01
N ASN A 191 11.13 -18.99 24.73
CA ASN A 191 10.60 -20.22 24.12
C ASN A 191 9.12 -20.55 24.43
N GLN A 192 8.38 -19.62 25.03
CA GLN A 192 6.95 -19.74 25.30
C GLN A 192 6.13 -18.85 24.37
N VAL A 193 5.07 -19.43 23.81
CA VAL A 193 4.06 -18.66 23.06
C VAL A 193 3.05 -18.10 24.04
N GLN A 194 2.77 -16.81 23.94
CA GLN A 194 1.94 -16.09 24.90
C GLN A 194 0.98 -15.11 24.18
N ILE A 195 -0.12 -14.78 24.85
CA ILE A 195 -1.01 -13.68 24.47
C ILE A 195 -0.94 -12.62 25.57
N ARG A 196 -0.80 -11.36 25.17
CA ARG A 196 -0.76 -10.24 26.14
C ARG A 196 -2.05 -10.12 26.92
N GLY A 197 -1.92 -9.88 28.24
CA GLY A 197 -3.05 -9.61 29.14
C GLY A 197 -3.65 -8.24 28.88
N VAL A 198 -4.77 -8.18 28.15
CA VAL A 198 -5.43 -6.94 27.78
C VAL A 198 -6.95 -7.03 27.89
N ARG A 199 -7.56 -5.86 28.03
CA ARG A 199 -8.99 -5.63 27.82
C ARG A 199 -9.14 -4.57 26.73
N ILE A 200 -9.88 -4.91 25.69
CA ILE A 200 -10.15 -4.08 24.52
C ILE A 200 -11.65 -3.99 24.31
N ARG A 201 -12.13 -2.79 23.99
CA ARG A 201 -13.45 -2.52 23.42
C ARG A 201 -13.23 -1.66 22.18
N ASP A 202 -13.69 -2.14 21.01
CA ASP A 202 -13.26 -1.56 19.74
C ASP A 202 -14.36 -1.61 18.67
N TRP A 203 -14.37 -0.61 17.80
CA TRP A 203 -15.33 -0.46 16.69
C TRP A 203 -14.78 0.51 15.64
N PRO A 204 -15.26 0.40 14.36
CA PRO A 204 -14.81 1.29 13.31
C PRO A 204 -15.42 2.69 13.41
N GLU A 205 -14.63 3.71 13.07
CA GLU A 205 -15.12 5.09 12.88
C GLU A 205 -15.95 5.21 11.60
N LYS A 206 -15.54 4.53 10.52
CA LYS A 206 -16.16 4.57 9.20
C LYS A 206 -16.61 3.19 8.74
N GLN A 207 -17.79 3.14 8.14
CA GLN A 207 -18.36 1.89 7.64
C GLN A 207 -17.69 1.43 6.31
N PHE A 208 -17.23 2.35 5.46
CA PHE A 208 -16.53 2.05 4.21
C PHE A 208 -15.04 2.24 4.42
N ARG A 209 -14.28 1.16 4.34
CA ARG A 209 -12.83 1.13 4.52
C ARG A 209 -12.22 0.35 3.36
N GLY A 210 -12.06 1.06 2.24
CA GLY A 210 -11.67 0.47 0.97
C GLY A 210 -10.18 0.55 0.67
N ILE A 211 -9.76 -0.24 -0.31
CA ILE A 211 -8.54 -0.06 -1.10
C ILE A 211 -8.91 -0.22 -2.56
N TYR A 212 -8.41 0.66 -3.43
CA TYR A 212 -8.57 0.62 -4.87
C TYR A 212 -7.30 0.06 -5.53
N LEU A 213 -7.43 -0.98 -6.35
CA LEU A 213 -6.32 -1.69 -6.96
C LEU A 213 -6.66 -2.16 -8.38
N TYR A 214 -5.63 -2.43 -9.17
CA TYR A 214 -5.78 -3.19 -10.41
C TYR A 214 -5.88 -4.69 -10.15
N LEU A 215 -6.52 -5.40 -11.07
CA LEU A 215 -6.53 -6.86 -11.07
C LEU A 215 -5.07 -7.37 -11.15
N PRO A 216 -4.62 -8.29 -10.26
CA PRO A 216 -3.25 -8.77 -10.28
C PRO A 216 -2.96 -9.61 -11.53
N GLY A 217 -1.71 -9.62 -11.96
CA GLY A 217 -1.22 -10.62 -12.89
C GLY A 217 -1.28 -12.03 -12.31
N ARG A 218 -1.36 -13.06 -13.19
CA ARG A 218 -1.50 -14.47 -12.75
C ARG A 218 -0.41 -14.89 -11.78
N ASP A 219 0.83 -14.50 -12.02
CA ASP A 219 1.96 -14.84 -11.17
C ASP A 219 1.91 -14.16 -9.79
N ASN A 220 1.19 -13.03 -9.69
CA ASN A 220 0.98 -12.28 -8.47
C ASN A 220 -0.25 -12.74 -7.65
N ILE A 221 -1.09 -13.63 -8.14
CA ILE A 221 -2.27 -14.14 -7.41
C ILE A 221 -1.91 -14.71 -6.02
N PRO A 222 -0.84 -15.50 -5.84
CA PRO A 222 -0.47 -15.99 -4.52
C PRO A 222 -0.10 -14.87 -3.54
N TYR A 223 0.62 -13.85 -3.99
CA TYR A 223 0.92 -12.64 -3.21
C TYR A 223 -0.37 -11.90 -2.87
N PHE A 224 -1.23 -11.67 -3.85
CA PHE A 224 -2.47 -10.94 -3.69
C PHE A 224 -3.41 -11.59 -2.66
N LYS A 225 -3.51 -12.92 -2.66
CA LYS A 225 -4.25 -13.66 -1.62
C LYS A 225 -3.67 -13.45 -0.22
N ARG A 226 -2.34 -13.41 -0.08
CA ARG A 226 -1.72 -13.03 1.20
C ARG A 226 -2.01 -11.58 1.56
N PHE A 227 -1.96 -10.65 0.59
CA PHE A 227 -2.30 -9.26 0.81
C PHE A 227 -3.74 -9.09 1.33
N ILE A 228 -4.72 -9.78 0.75
CA ILE A 228 -6.11 -9.80 1.26
C ILE A 228 -6.18 -10.33 2.69
N ARG A 229 -5.60 -11.50 2.96
CA ARG A 229 -5.69 -12.18 4.25
C ARG A 229 -4.87 -11.52 5.36
N ASP A 230 -3.62 -11.18 5.05
CA ASP A 230 -2.60 -10.82 6.03
C ASP A 230 -2.27 -9.32 6.05
N TYR A 231 -2.90 -8.57 5.16
CA TYR A 231 -2.81 -7.11 5.14
C TYR A 231 -4.19 -6.45 5.22
N MET A 232 -5.03 -6.56 4.20
CA MET A 232 -6.33 -5.88 4.20
C MET A 232 -7.18 -6.30 5.41
N ALA A 233 -7.43 -7.58 5.56
CA ALA A 233 -8.20 -8.12 6.69
C ALA A 233 -7.51 -7.84 8.03
N TYR A 234 -6.21 -8.03 8.10
CA TYR A 234 -5.39 -7.84 9.31
C TYR A 234 -5.41 -6.40 9.83
N TYR A 235 -5.41 -5.43 8.91
CA TYR A 235 -5.52 -4.00 9.21
C TYR A 235 -6.95 -3.46 9.05
N LYS A 236 -7.95 -4.34 9.04
CA LYS A 236 -9.39 -4.04 9.19
C LYS A 236 -10.02 -3.26 8.03
N TYR A 237 -9.50 -3.41 6.82
CA TYR A 237 -10.19 -3.03 5.60
C TYR A 237 -11.35 -3.98 5.31
N ASN A 238 -12.44 -3.47 4.70
CA ASN A 238 -13.64 -4.26 4.41
C ASN A 238 -14.12 -4.17 2.96
N THR A 239 -13.46 -3.40 2.13
CA THR A 239 -13.86 -3.20 0.74
C THR A 239 -12.64 -3.22 -0.18
N LEU A 240 -12.75 -3.91 -1.29
CA LEU A 240 -11.77 -3.92 -2.37
C LEU A 240 -12.46 -3.41 -3.64
N ILE A 241 -12.03 -2.25 -4.13
CA ILE A 241 -12.42 -1.76 -5.44
C ILE A 241 -11.35 -2.25 -6.41
N MET A 242 -11.76 -2.98 -7.43
CA MET A 242 -10.82 -3.61 -8.36
C MET A 242 -11.14 -3.24 -9.79
N GLU A 243 -10.24 -2.51 -10.41
CA GLU A 243 -10.34 -2.20 -11.82
C GLU A 243 -10.09 -3.43 -12.68
N MET A 244 -11.02 -3.73 -13.59
CA MET A 244 -11.02 -4.96 -14.34
C MET A 244 -11.03 -4.76 -15.86
N GLY A 245 -11.92 -3.94 -16.40
CA GLY A 245 -12.01 -3.70 -17.86
C GLY A 245 -12.02 -5.01 -18.67
N ALA A 246 -11.05 -5.18 -19.55
CA ALA A 246 -10.82 -6.43 -20.31
C ALA A 246 -9.66 -7.28 -19.75
N SER A 247 -9.29 -7.09 -18.49
CA SER A 247 -8.27 -7.91 -17.80
C SER A 247 -8.82 -9.25 -17.29
N MET A 248 -10.13 -9.46 -17.35
CA MET A 248 -10.77 -10.77 -17.25
C MET A 248 -11.21 -11.23 -18.64
N ARG A 249 -11.13 -12.54 -18.88
CA ARG A 249 -11.69 -13.14 -20.11
C ARG A 249 -13.16 -12.76 -20.28
N LEU A 250 -13.47 -12.22 -21.46
CA LEU A 250 -14.82 -11.89 -21.90
C LEU A 250 -15.23 -12.90 -22.99
N ASP A 251 -16.25 -13.71 -22.73
CA ASP A 251 -16.70 -14.71 -23.68
C ASP A 251 -17.64 -14.10 -24.74
N SER A 252 -18.36 -13.04 -24.38
CA SER A 252 -19.19 -12.27 -25.33
C SER A 252 -18.35 -11.52 -26.35
N HIS A 253 -17.20 -11.01 -25.94
CA HIS A 253 -16.31 -10.15 -26.73
C HIS A 253 -14.83 -10.49 -26.54
N PRO A 254 -14.37 -11.69 -26.99
CA PRO A 254 -12.98 -12.11 -26.75
C PRO A 254 -11.94 -11.24 -27.47
N GLU A 255 -12.35 -10.50 -28.50
CA GLU A 255 -11.50 -9.51 -29.18
C GLU A 255 -11.11 -8.34 -28.28
N LEU A 256 -11.92 -7.99 -27.26
CA LEU A 256 -11.58 -6.96 -26.29
C LEU A 256 -10.37 -7.36 -25.46
N ASN A 257 -10.27 -8.62 -25.05
CA ASN A 257 -9.10 -9.11 -24.34
C ASN A 257 -7.82 -8.96 -25.17
N SER A 258 -7.85 -9.31 -26.46
CA SER A 258 -6.68 -9.15 -27.33
C SER A 258 -6.34 -7.67 -27.56
N GLY A 259 -7.35 -6.81 -27.73
CA GLY A 259 -7.15 -5.37 -27.86
C GLY A 259 -6.55 -4.73 -26.60
N TRP A 260 -6.98 -5.18 -25.45
CA TRP A 260 -6.44 -4.74 -24.17
C TRP A 260 -4.97 -5.14 -24.00
N ILE A 261 -4.60 -6.36 -24.37
CA ILE A 261 -3.20 -6.81 -24.36
C ILE A 261 -2.34 -5.96 -25.31
N GLU A 262 -2.84 -5.65 -26.51
CA GLU A 262 -2.14 -4.78 -27.45
C GLU A 262 -1.89 -3.39 -26.86
N PHE A 263 -2.92 -2.78 -26.26
CA PHE A 263 -2.83 -1.49 -25.59
C PHE A 263 -1.80 -1.50 -24.46
N VAL A 264 -1.90 -2.44 -23.53
CA VAL A 264 -0.99 -2.53 -22.37
C VAL A 264 0.46 -2.74 -22.82
N ARG A 265 0.71 -3.62 -23.79
CA ARG A 265 2.05 -3.82 -24.35
C ARG A 265 2.62 -2.54 -24.96
N ASP A 266 1.81 -1.83 -25.72
CA ASP A 266 2.27 -0.62 -26.36
C ASP A 266 2.55 0.48 -25.33
N CYS A 267 1.69 0.66 -24.34
CA CYS A 267 1.87 1.65 -23.30
C CYS A 267 3.01 1.33 -22.33
N ASN A 268 3.11 0.07 -21.87
CA ASN A 268 4.11 -0.30 -20.87
C ASN A 268 5.50 -0.56 -21.44
N TYR A 269 5.58 -1.07 -22.68
CA TYR A 269 6.88 -1.44 -23.26
C TYR A 269 7.36 -0.48 -24.34
N SER A 270 6.49 0.36 -24.88
CA SER A 270 6.82 1.25 -26.01
C SER A 270 6.67 2.74 -25.69
N CYS A 271 6.16 3.11 -24.53
CA CYS A 271 5.91 4.52 -24.20
C CYS A 271 7.16 5.39 -24.26
N ARG A 272 8.34 4.83 -24.02
CA ARG A 272 9.63 5.54 -24.13
C ARG A 272 10.01 5.92 -25.56
N ASN A 273 9.51 5.20 -26.54
CA ASN A 273 9.86 5.37 -27.94
C ASN A 273 8.65 5.81 -28.78
N TYR A 274 7.63 6.33 -28.15
CA TYR A 274 6.42 6.70 -28.84
C TYR A 274 6.67 7.92 -29.73
N PRO A 275 6.45 7.85 -31.03
CA PRO A 275 6.59 9.01 -31.88
C PRO A 275 5.51 10.03 -31.51
N PRO A 276 5.83 11.31 -31.35
CA PRO A 276 4.84 12.34 -31.11
C PRO A 276 3.79 12.32 -32.22
N GLY A 277 2.52 12.15 -31.85
CA GLY A 277 1.37 12.19 -32.72
C GLY A 277 0.39 13.25 -32.27
N PRO A 278 -0.61 13.59 -33.08
CA PRO A 278 -1.57 14.65 -32.74
C PRO A 278 -2.41 14.35 -31.47
N TYR A 279 -2.41 13.10 -31.02
CA TYR A 279 -3.14 12.64 -29.81
C TYR A 279 -2.24 12.04 -28.75
N HIS A 280 -0.93 12.16 -28.94
CA HIS A 280 0.10 11.58 -28.10
C HIS A 280 -0.18 11.77 -26.58
N ASP A 281 -0.55 12.95 -26.22
CA ASP A 281 -0.74 13.30 -24.83
C ASP A 281 -2.02 12.77 -24.19
N VAL A 282 -3.06 12.53 -24.98
CA VAL A 282 -4.32 11.95 -24.49
C VAL A 282 -4.18 10.43 -24.34
N GLU A 283 -3.41 9.83 -25.23
CA GLU A 283 -3.29 8.39 -25.36
C GLU A 283 -2.28 7.77 -24.41
N GLN A 284 -1.27 8.54 -23.97
CA GLN A 284 -0.17 7.99 -23.17
C GLN A 284 -0.31 8.15 -21.67
N ASN A 285 -1.37 8.83 -21.25
CA ASN A 285 -1.46 9.29 -19.87
C ASN A 285 -2.63 8.69 -19.11
N SER A 286 -3.00 7.48 -19.49
CA SER A 286 -3.91 6.71 -18.67
C SER A 286 -3.14 6.05 -17.53
N SER A 287 -3.53 6.35 -16.31
CA SER A 287 -3.13 5.58 -15.13
C SER A 287 -3.72 4.15 -15.15
N HIS A 288 -4.70 3.93 -16.01
CA HIS A 288 -5.45 2.68 -16.16
C HIS A 288 -4.78 1.71 -17.16
N GLN A 289 -3.46 1.62 -17.16
CA GLN A 289 -2.71 0.85 -18.14
C GLN A 289 -2.38 -0.57 -17.70
N ASP A 290 -2.40 -0.82 -16.40
CA ASP A 290 -1.84 -2.03 -15.89
C ASP A 290 -2.90 -3.11 -15.72
N THR A 291 -2.69 -4.21 -16.35
CA THR A 291 -3.59 -5.33 -16.24
C THR A 291 -2.85 -6.63 -16.25
N ALA A 292 -3.04 -7.40 -15.22
CA ALA A 292 -2.68 -8.81 -15.18
C ALA A 292 -1.31 -9.13 -15.84
N ASP A 293 -0.33 -8.22 -15.68
CA ASP A 293 1.01 -8.29 -16.28
C ASP A 293 0.98 -8.44 -17.83
N GLY A 294 0.09 -7.72 -18.49
CA GLY A 294 -0.07 -7.73 -19.94
C GLY A 294 -0.82 -8.94 -20.48
N GLY A 295 -1.58 -9.62 -19.65
CA GLY A 295 -2.47 -10.70 -20.01
C GLY A 295 -3.90 -10.44 -19.56
N PHE A 296 -4.66 -11.50 -19.41
CA PHE A 296 -5.95 -11.49 -18.73
C PHE A 296 -6.09 -12.75 -17.88
N LEU A 297 -6.92 -12.67 -16.86
CA LEU A 297 -7.27 -13.82 -16.03
C LEU A 297 -8.47 -14.56 -16.61
N GLU A 298 -8.52 -15.87 -16.39
CA GLU A 298 -9.70 -16.66 -16.69
C GLU A 298 -10.82 -16.36 -15.68
N LYS A 299 -12.07 -16.57 -16.09
CA LYS A 299 -13.24 -16.30 -15.23
C LYS A 299 -13.21 -17.02 -13.90
N ASP A 300 -12.74 -18.27 -13.88
CA ASP A 300 -12.63 -19.06 -12.67
C ASP A 300 -11.56 -18.53 -11.72
N GLU A 301 -10.46 -17.96 -12.24
CA GLU A 301 -9.44 -17.28 -11.43
C GLU A 301 -10.03 -16.02 -10.76
N VAL A 302 -10.77 -15.19 -11.50
CA VAL A 302 -11.44 -13.98 -10.95
C VAL A 302 -12.54 -14.35 -9.96
N ALA A 303 -13.35 -15.35 -10.28
CA ALA A 303 -14.37 -15.85 -9.35
C ALA A 303 -13.77 -16.45 -8.08
N ASP A 304 -12.60 -17.08 -8.17
CA ASP A 304 -11.88 -17.58 -7.00
C ASP A 304 -11.36 -16.43 -6.12
N LEU A 305 -10.82 -15.37 -6.73
CA LEU A 305 -10.43 -14.15 -6.00
C LEU A 305 -11.64 -13.53 -5.29
N ALA A 306 -12.78 -13.41 -5.94
CA ALA A 306 -14.00 -12.86 -5.35
C ALA A 306 -14.50 -13.70 -4.16
N ARG A 307 -14.48 -15.03 -4.27
CA ARG A 307 -14.81 -15.93 -3.14
C ARG A 307 -13.80 -15.79 -2.01
N PHE A 308 -12.52 -15.60 -2.35
CA PHE A 308 -11.48 -15.43 -1.37
C PHE A 308 -11.63 -14.12 -0.59
N THR A 309 -11.92 -13.01 -1.25
CA THR A 309 -12.18 -11.72 -0.58
C THR A 309 -13.36 -11.81 0.37
N ALA A 310 -14.48 -12.37 -0.10
CA ALA A 310 -15.69 -12.55 0.70
C ALA A 310 -15.45 -13.39 1.97
N LYS A 311 -14.61 -14.44 1.88
CA LYS A 311 -14.20 -15.26 3.02
C LYS A 311 -13.52 -14.45 4.12
N TYR A 312 -12.79 -13.41 3.76
CA TYR A 312 -12.10 -12.49 4.69
C TYR A 312 -12.91 -11.23 5.02
N GLN A 313 -14.24 -11.27 4.86
CA GLN A 313 -15.17 -10.18 5.17
C GLN A 313 -14.89 -8.90 4.37
N ILE A 314 -14.34 -9.04 3.16
CA ILE A 314 -14.03 -7.95 2.25
C ILE A 314 -15.02 -8.02 1.08
N GLU A 315 -15.76 -6.93 0.86
CA GLU A 315 -16.65 -6.77 -0.27
C GLU A 315 -15.87 -6.37 -1.51
N LEU A 316 -16.08 -7.07 -2.62
CA LEU A 316 -15.49 -6.73 -3.91
C LEU A 316 -16.44 -5.83 -4.69
N ILE A 317 -15.96 -4.66 -5.10
CA ILE A 317 -16.60 -3.76 -6.03
C ILE A 317 -15.78 -3.77 -7.31
N PRO A 318 -16.23 -4.40 -8.40
CA PRO A 318 -15.54 -4.29 -9.67
C PRO A 318 -15.67 -2.86 -10.21
N GLU A 319 -14.58 -2.31 -10.71
CA GLU A 319 -14.61 -1.14 -11.56
C GLU A 319 -14.47 -1.56 -13.01
N ILE A 320 -15.39 -1.13 -13.81
CA ILE A 320 -15.43 -1.33 -15.25
C ILE A 320 -15.68 0.03 -15.86
N ALA A 321 -14.60 0.70 -16.24
CA ALA A 321 -14.67 2.05 -16.74
C ALA A 321 -15.56 2.13 -17.98
N SER A 322 -16.42 3.12 -18.01
CA SER A 322 -17.25 3.43 -19.17
C SER A 322 -17.25 4.93 -19.45
N PHE A 323 -17.58 5.33 -20.65
CA PHE A 323 -17.47 6.65 -21.21
C PHE A 323 -16.00 7.09 -21.35
N THR A 324 -15.29 7.31 -20.27
CA THR A 324 -13.86 7.62 -20.23
C THR A 324 -13.06 6.35 -19.91
N HIS A 325 -11.74 6.36 -20.14
CA HIS A 325 -10.84 5.23 -19.92
C HIS A 325 -11.33 3.93 -20.59
N SER A 326 -12.07 4.09 -21.69
CA SER A 326 -12.71 2.98 -22.42
C SER A 326 -11.80 2.34 -23.47
N TYR A 327 -10.48 2.38 -23.32
CA TYR A 327 -9.48 1.81 -24.22
C TYR A 327 -9.77 0.34 -24.53
N TYR A 328 -10.18 -0.43 -23.52
CA TYR A 328 -10.46 -1.84 -23.67
C TYR A 328 -11.62 -2.14 -24.63
N LEU A 329 -12.58 -1.23 -24.77
CA LEU A 329 -13.67 -1.31 -25.75
C LEU A 329 -13.20 -0.78 -27.12
N LEU A 330 -12.62 0.41 -27.12
CA LEU A 330 -12.42 1.23 -28.29
C LEU A 330 -11.19 0.82 -29.12
N THR A 331 -10.26 0.10 -28.56
CA THR A 331 -9.15 -0.50 -29.32
C THR A 331 -9.65 -1.38 -30.48
N LYS A 332 -10.77 -2.07 -30.29
CA LYS A 332 -11.39 -2.92 -31.31
C LYS A 332 -12.63 -2.33 -31.94
N TYR A 333 -13.41 -1.53 -31.23
CA TYR A 333 -14.64 -0.89 -31.71
C TYR A 333 -14.43 0.60 -31.96
N ARG A 334 -13.49 0.94 -32.84
CA ARG A 334 -13.06 2.31 -33.10
C ARG A 334 -14.16 3.23 -33.63
N ASP A 335 -15.11 2.68 -34.36
CA ASP A 335 -16.28 3.40 -34.89
C ASP A 335 -17.22 3.91 -33.77
N LEU A 336 -17.07 3.40 -32.55
CA LEU A 336 -17.80 3.88 -31.38
C LEU A 336 -17.07 5.02 -30.65
N ALA A 337 -15.81 5.21 -30.95
CA ALA A 337 -15.00 6.24 -30.28
C ALA A 337 -15.44 7.67 -30.68
N ALA A 338 -15.28 8.60 -29.72
CA ALA A 338 -15.42 10.02 -30.01
C ALA A 338 -14.37 10.52 -31.02
N VAL A 339 -13.20 9.87 -31.04
CA VAL A 339 -12.09 10.14 -31.97
C VAL A 339 -11.60 8.81 -32.56
N PRO A 340 -12.24 8.30 -33.61
CA PRO A 340 -11.91 7.00 -34.22
C PRO A 340 -10.50 6.91 -34.80
N GLU A 341 -9.89 8.05 -35.17
CA GLU A 341 -8.55 8.15 -35.74
C GLU A 341 -7.44 8.09 -34.67
N SER A 342 -7.79 8.25 -33.40
CA SER A 342 -6.83 8.10 -32.30
C SER A 342 -6.19 6.72 -32.35
N LYS A 343 -4.91 6.60 -32.04
CA LYS A 343 -4.26 5.29 -31.96
C LYS A 343 -4.85 4.45 -30.84
N TRP A 344 -5.05 5.05 -29.69
CA TRP A 344 -5.65 4.48 -28.49
C TRP A 344 -6.83 5.32 -28.04
N PRO A 345 -8.03 5.11 -28.65
CA PRO A 345 -9.18 5.93 -28.30
C PRO A 345 -9.65 5.65 -26.89
N ASP A 346 -9.84 6.72 -26.12
CA ASP A 346 -10.16 6.65 -24.69
C ASP A 346 -11.67 6.81 -24.41
N ILE A 347 -12.37 7.63 -25.17
CA ILE A 347 -13.74 8.04 -24.91
C ILE A 347 -14.66 7.57 -26.04
N TYR A 348 -15.75 6.88 -25.67
CA TYR A 348 -16.76 6.55 -26.68
C TYR A 348 -17.71 7.74 -26.90
N CYS A 349 -18.40 7.76 -28.02
CA CYS A 349 -19.38 8.79 -28.34
C CYS A 349 -20.71 8.49 -27.64
N ALA A 350 -21.01 9.16 -26.51
CA ALA A 350 -22.23 8.94 -25.72
C ALA A 350 -23.53 9.23 -26.49
N SER A 351 -23.46 9.97 -27.61
CA SER A 351 -24.58 10.19 -28.54
C SER A 351 -24.83 8.99 -29.46
N ASN A 352 -23.84 8.09 -29.58
CA ASN A 352 -23.98 6.92 -30.44
C ASN A 352 -24.70 5.79 -29.70
N PRO A 353 -25.96 5.45 -30.06
CA PRO A 353 -26.71 4.42 -29.35
C PRO A 353 -26.10 3.03 -29.44
N LYS A 354 -25.19 2.80 -30.39
CA LYS A 354 -24.50 1.51 -30.55
C LYS A 354 -23.48 1.22 -29.45
N CYS A 355 -23.06 2.24 -28.69
CA CYS A 355 -22.14 2.05 -27.57
C CYS A 355 -22.76 1.19 -26.46
N TYR A 356 -24.04 1.41 -26.18
CA TYR A 356 -24.70 0.85 -24.99
C TYR A 356 -24.87 -0.66 -25.02
N PRO A 357 -25.26 -1.31 -26.14
CA PRO A 357 -25.31 -2.77 -26.19
C PRO A 357 -23.95 -3.40 -25.80
N LEU A 358 -22.85 -2.90 -26.36
CA LEU A 358 -21.50 -3.38 -26.04
C LEU A 358 -21.16 -3.18 -24.55
N VAL A 359 -21.37 -1.98 -24.02
CA VAL A 359 -21.11 -1.65 -22.61
C VAL A 359 -21.94 -2.53 -21.69
N TYR A 360 -23.24 -2.72 -22.01
CA TYR A 360 -24.15 -3.52 -21.17
C TYR A 360 -23.80 -5.00 -21.20
N GLU A 361 -23.42 -5.56 -22.35
CA GLU A 361 -22.99 -6.96 -22.45
C GLU A 361 -21.73 -7.24 -21.61
N VAL A 362 -20.79 -6.29 -21.59
CA VAL A 362 -19.62 -6.41 -20.71
C VAL A 362 -20.02 -6.34 -19.22
N TYR A 363 -20.87 -5.39 -18.82
CA TYR A 363 -21.36 -5.33 -17.43
C TYR A 363 -22.10 -6.59 -17.03
N ASP A 364 -22.98 -7.09 -17.90
CA ASP A 364 -23.77 -8.28 -17.62
C ASP A 364 -22.91 -9.52 -17.41
N GLU A 365 -21.81 -9.64 -18.14
CA GLU A 365 -20.86 -10.75 -17.97
C GLU A 365 -20.19 -10.71 -16.58
N TYR A 366 -19.81 -9.53 -16.10
CA TYR A 366 -19.29 -9.35 -14.73
C TYR A 366 -20.37 -9.57 -13.67
N ILE A 367 -21.58 -9.06 -13.89
CA ILE A 367 -22.70 -9.23 -12.96
C ILE A 367 -23.04 -10.71 -12.79
N ASP A 368 -23.11 -11.45 -13.90
CA ASP A 368 -23.47 -12.87 -13.88
C ASP A 368 -22.40 -13.73 -13.19
N LEU A 369 -21.13 -13.38 -13.34
CA LEU A 369 -20.02 -14.09 -12.70
C LEU A 369 -19.87 -13.75 -11.23
N LEU A 370 -19.80 -12.45 -10.89
CA LEU A 370 -19.39 -11.96 -9.57
C LEU A 370 -20.57 -11.68 -8.65
N LYS A 371 -21.74 -11.41 -9.20
CA LYS A 371 -22.97 -11.00 -8.49
C LYS A 371 -22.68 -9.86 -7.50
N PRO A 372 -22.04 -8.78 -7.95
CA PRO A 372 -21.63 -7.68 -7.09
C PRO A 372 -22.88 -6.91 -6.61
N LYS A 373 -22.81 -6.31 -5.42
CA LYS A 373 -23.85 -5.39 -4.96
C LYS A 373 -23.73 -4.00 -5.60
N MET A 374 -22.52 -3.65 -6.03
CA MET A 374 -22.18 -2.36 -6.59
C MET A 374 -21.13 -2.55 -7.69
N ILE A 375 -21.23 -1.75 -8.74
CA ILE A 375 -20.20 -1.59 -9.77
C ILE A 375 -19.78 -0.12 -9.79
N HIS A 376 -18.46 0.11 -9.83
CA HIS A 376 -17.90 1.42 -10.10
C HIS A 376 -17.73 1.58 -11.61
N ILE A 377 -18.31 2.65 -12.18
CA ILE A 377 -18.38 2.85 -13.62
C ILE A 377 -17.28 3.76 -14.19
N GLY A 378 -16.32 4.20 -13.35
CA GLY A 378 -15.28 5.16 -13.75
C GLY A 378 -15.85 6.56 -13.90
N HIS A 379 -15.86 7.08 -15.13
CA HIS A 379 -16.40 8.39 -15.52
C HIS A 379 -15.57 9.59 -15.06
N ASP A 380 -14.32 9.39 -14.73
CA ASP A 380 -13.37 10.44 -14.40
C ASP A 380 -12.63 10.96 -15.63
N GLU A 381 -11.98 12.10 -15.46
CA GLU A 381 -10.99 12.66 -16.38
C GLU A 381 -11.49 12.81 -17.85
N LEU A 382 -12.72 13.29 -18.04
CA LEU A 382 -13.25 13.50 -19.39
C LEU A 382 -12.45 14.58 -20.15
N PHE A 383 -11.72 14.14 -21.18
CA PHE A 383 -10.96 14.98 -22.09
C PHE A 383 -11.44 14.76 -23.53
N LEU A 384 -11.68 15.80 -24.25
CA LEU A 384 -12.08 15.72 -25.66
C LEU A 384 -11.10 16.46 -26.55
N PRO A 385 -10.54 15.85 -27.57
CA PRO A 385 -9.82 16.57 -28.60
C PRO A 385 -10.73 17.61 -29.30
N VAL A 386 -10.28 18.83 -29.40
CA VAL A 386 -11.06 19.93 -29.99
C VAL A 386 -11.38 19.67 -31.47
N GLY A 387 -12.66 19.74 -31.83
CA GLY A 387 -13.10 19.71 -33.23
C GLY A 387 -12.97 18.34 -33.90
N VAL A 388 -12.72 17.30 -33.15
CA VAL A 388 -12.42 15.98 -33.73
C VAL A 388 -13.55 14.98 -33.54
N SER A 389 -14.44 15.17 -32.57
CA SER A 389 -15.61 14.30 -32.44
C SER A 389 -16.69 14.66 -33.47
N PRO A 390 -16.93 13.87 -34.50
CA PRO A 390 -17.85 14.21 -35.56
C PRO A 390 -19.32 14.19 -35.12
N GLN A 391 -19.65 13.51 -34.04
CA GLN A 391 -21.02 13.28 -33.59
C GLN A 391 -21.43 14.09 -32.35
N CYS A 392 -20.46 14.56 -31.55
CA CYS A 392 -20.72 15.22 -30.26
C CYS A 392 -20.26 16.68 -30.16
N HIS A 393 -19.66 17.24 -31.22
CA HIS A 393 -19.01 18.58 -31.15
C HIS A 393 -19.95 19.75 -30.86
N ASP A 394 -21.22 19.65 -31.19
CA ASP A 394 -22.25 20.66 -30.98
C ASP A 394 -23.14 20.40 -29.77
N GLN A 395 -22.86 19.38 -28.97
CA GLN A 395 -23.68 18.99 -27.83
C GLN A 395 -23.13 19.55 -26.53
N ASP A 396 -24.03 19.78 -25.56
CA ASP A 396 -23.64 20.13 -24.21
C ASP A 396 -23.00 18.90 -23.52
N ILE A 397 -21.76 19.04 -23.13
CA ILE A 397 -20.98 17.94 -22.57
C ILE A 397 -21.51 17.48 -21.20
N GLY A 398 -22.03 18.43 -20.38
CA GLY A 398 -22.66 18.10 -19.10
C GLY A 398 -23.95 17.28 -19.28
N GLU A 399 -24.74 17.60 -20.34
CA GLU A 399 -25.91 16.80 -20.71
C GLU A 399 -25.49 15.40 -21.16
N LEU A 400 -24.52 15.28 -22.06
CA LEU A 400 -24.01 14.01 -22.56
C LEU A 400 -23.49 13.12 -21.42
N PHE A 401 -22.68 13.71 -20.53
CA PHE A 401 -22.14 13.00 -19.37
C PHE A 401 -23.26 12.50 -18.44
N GLY A 402 -24.17 13.39 -18.09
CA GLY A 402 -25.25 13.05 -17.17
C GLY A 402 -26.24 12.02 -17.75
N GLU A 403 -26.53 12.11 -19.07
CA GLU A 403 -27.36 11.12 -19.76
C GLU A 403 -26.67 9.76 -19.84
N ASP A 404 -25.35 9.73 -20.04
CA ASP A 404 -24.58 8.49 -20.04
C ASP A 404 -24.61 7.82 -18.67
N VAL A 405 -24.26 8.56 -17.61
CA VAL A 405 -24.37 8.07 -16.24
C VAL A 405 -25.74 7.50 -15.97
N LYS A 406 -26.81 8.23 -16.37
CA LYS A 406 -28.18 7.79 -16.15
C LYS A 406 -28.49 6.47 -16.89
N LYS A 407 -28.11 6.33 -18.15
CA LYS A 407 -28.34 5.11 -18.95
C LYS A 407 -27.62 3.91 -18.36
N VAL A 408 -26.35 4.08 -17.97
CA VAL A 408 -25.57 3.01 -17.33
C VAL A 408 -26.16 2.66 -15.96
N HIS A 409 -26.50 3.65 -15.14
CA HIS A 409 -27.17 3.44 -13.86
C HIS A 409 -28.49 2.69 -14.00
N ASP A 410 -29.37 3.10 -14.97
CA ASP A 410 -30.67 2.46 -15.18
C ASP A 410 -30.50 0.98 -15.58
N HIS A 411 -29.48 0.67 -16.39
CA HIS A 411 -29.13 -0.72 -16.72
C HIS A 411 -28.73 -1.50 -15.48
N LEU A 412 -27.73 -1.00 -14.70
CA LEU A 412 -27.25 -1.65 -13.49
C LEU A 412 -28.35 -1.82 -12.45
N SER A 413 -29.19 -0.80 -12.26
CA SER A 413 -30.34 -0.84 -11.35
C SER A 413 -31.35 -1.90 -11.77
N SER A 414 -31.61 -2.07 -13.06
CA SER A 414 -32.48 -3.14 -13.59
C SER A 414 -31.96 -4.55 -13.26
N ARG A 415 -30.64 -4.68 -13.05
CA ARG A 415 -29.96 -5.92 -12.62
C ARG A 415 -29.84 -6.03 -11.10
N GLY A 416 -30.36 -5.04 -10.34
CA GLY A 416 -30.27 -4.98 -8.86
C GLY A 416 -28.89 -4.59 -8.35
N VAL A 417 -28.07 -3.92 -9.15
CA VAL A 417 -26.70 -3.48 -8.82
C VAL A 417 -26.68 -1.97 -8.60
N GLN A 418 -26.03 -1.52 -7.55
CA GLN A 418 -25.80 -0.10 -7.25
C GLN A 418 -24.65 0.45 -8.12
N THR A 419 -24.69 1.76 -8.36
CA THR A 419 -23.70 2.48 -9.15
C THR A 419 -22.79 3.31 -8.26
N ALA A 420 -21.50 3.26 -8.50
CA ALA A 420 -20.51 4.21 -7.98
C ALA A 420 -19.75 4.86 -9.14
N LEU A 421 -19.30 6.09 -8.95
CA LEU A 421 -18.52 6.82 -9.97
C LEU A 421 -17.58 7.86 -9.33
N TRP A 422 -16.54 8.25 -10.06
CA TRP A 422 -15.72 9.40 -9.71
C TRP A 422 -16.50 10.71 -9.87
N GLY A 423 -16.29 11.65 -8.97
CA GLY A 423 -17.16 12.80 -8.82
C GLY A 423 -16.68 14.10 -9.43
N ASP A 424 -15.57 14.15 -10.14
CA ASP A 424 -14.97 15.40 -10.65
C ASP A 424 -15.88 16.18 -11.59
N MET A 425 -16.59 15.51 -12.49
CA MET A 425 -17.54 16.13 -13.41
C MET A 425 -18.79 16.73 -12.74
N LEU A 426 -19.10 16.31 -11.51
CA LEU A 426 -20.29 16.78 -10.77
C LEU A 426 -20.10 18.18 -10.15
N LEU A 427 -18.90 18.73 -10.19
CA LEU A 427 -18.53 19.96 -9.49
C LEU A 427 -17.84 20.98 -10.38
N GLU A 428 -18.53 22.10 -10.64
CA GLU A 428 -17.91 23.26 -11.28
C GLU A 428 -16.71 23.81 -10.49
N SER A 429 -16.70 23.65 -9.17
CA SER A 429 -15.57 24.06 -8.32
C SER A 429 -14.29 23.27 -8.58
N VAL A 430 -14.41 22.05 -9.11
CA VAL A 430 -13.29 21.18 -9.46
C VAL A 430 -12.89 21.36 -10.92
N ARG A 431 -13.85 21.28 -11.84
CA ARG A 431 -13.60 21.25 -13.29
C ARG A 431 -13.64 22.65 -13.94
N GLY A 432 -14.14 23.68 -13.24
CA GLY A 432 -14.39 24.99 -13.82
C GLY A 432 -15.69 25.04 -14.65
N ARG A 433 -15.88 26.11 -15.40
CA ARG A 433 -17.04 26.33 -16.25
C ARG A 433 -16.68 26.34 -17.72
N GLY A 434 -17.57 25.81 -18.53
CA GLY A 434 -17.46 25.85 -19.99
C GLY A 434 -16.30 24.99 -20.50
N LEU A 435 -16.06 25.15 -21.81
CA LEU A 435 -15.00 24.38 -22.47
C LEU A 435 -13.67 25.11 -22.31
N GLN A 436 -12.69 24.48 -21.71
CA GLN A 436 -11.34 24.98 -21.59
C GLN A 436 -10.47 24.33 -22.67
N GLN A 437 -9.71 25.15 -23.39
CA GLN A 437 -8.76 24.65 -24.36
C GLN A 437 -7.35 24.78 -23.81
N HIS A 438 -6.61 23.68 -23.88
CA HIS A 438 -5.23 23.58 -23.45
C HIS A 438 -4.35 23.31 -24.66
N LYS A 439 -3.20 23.98 -24.72
CA LYS A 439 -2.20 23.77 -25.75
C LYS A 439 -0.96 23.20 -25.13
N THR A 440 -0.53 22.02 -25.60
CA THR A 440 0.72 21.42 -25.16
C THR A 440 1.93 22.15 -25.72
N ARG A 441 3.11 21.89 -25.16
CA ARG A 441 4.38 22.45 -25.64
C ARG A 441 4.61 22.14 -27.13
N ASP A 442 4.16 20.98 -27.60
CA ASP A 442 4.30 20.53 -28.99
C ASP A 442 3.24 21.13 -29.92
N GLY A 443 2.41 22.01 -29.40
CA GLY A 443 1.39 22.71 -30.18
C GLY A 443 0.06 21.98 -30.32
N TRP A 444 -0.10 20.83 -29.69
CA TRP A 444 -1.35 20.10 -29.71
C TRP A 444 -2.41 20.76 -28.82
N VAL A 445 -3.67 20.68 -29.23
CA VAL A 445 -4.79 21.32 -28.52
C VAL A 445 -5.84 20.27 -28.16
N TYR A 446 -6.16 20.19 -26.88
CA TYR A 446 -7.26 19.38 -26.39
C TYR A 446 -8.26 20.19 -25.60
N SER A 447 -9.49 19.72 -25.52
CA SER A 447 -10.55 20.35 -24.76
C SER A 447 -10.82 19.61 -23.47
N MET A 448 -10.85 20.36 -22.39
CA MET A 448 -11.30 19.88 -21.11
C MET A 448 -12.64 20.54 -20.78
N PRO A 449 -13.73 19.80 -20.78
CA PRO A 449 -15.02 20.35 -20.42
C PRO A 449 -15.06 20.75 -18.95
N GLY A 450 -15.78 21.82 -18.66
CA GLY A 450 -16.14 22.20 -17.30
C GLY A 450 -17.04 21.15 -16.65
N GLY A 451 -17.22 21.27 -15.34
CA GLY A 451 -18.17 20.44 -14.60
C GLY A 451 -19.61 20.69 -15.03
N MET A 452 -20.47 19.74 -14.75
CA MET A 452 -21.92 19.90 -14.88
C MET A 452 -22.43 21.06 -14.03
N THR A 453 -23.45 21.77 -14.52
CA THR A 453 -24.15 22.73 -13.67
C THR A 453 -24.93 22.01 -12.53
N PRO A 454 -25.19 22.68 -11.41
CA PRO A 454 -25.99 22.10 -10.33
C PRO A 454 -27.37 21.60 -10.80
N GLU A 455 -27.99 22.26 -11.75
CA GLU A 455 -29.28 21.88 -12.34
C GLU A 455 -29.17 20.60 -13.16
N GLN A 456 -28.10 20.43 -13.94
CA GLN A 456 -27.81 19.20 -14.69
C GLN A 456 -27.59 18.04 -13.73
N VAL A 457 -26.72 18.21 -12.71
CA VAL A 457 -26.47 17.19 -11.69
C VAL A 457 -27.76 16.79 -10.98
N GLN A 458 -28.58 17.78 -10.62
CA GLN A 458 -29.83 17.51 -9.90
C GLN A 458 -30.84 16.71 -10.76
N ARG A 459 -30.84 16.92 -12.05
CA ARG A 459 -31.79 16.31 -12.98
C ARG A 459 -31.30 14.97 -13.55
N LEU A 460 -30.00 14.81 -13.79
CA LEU A 460 -29.47 13.69 -14.56
C LEU A 460 -28.77 12.63 -13.69
N ILE A 461 -28.14 13.02 -12.57
CA ILE A 461 -27.40 12.05 -11.76
C ILE A 461 -28.32 11.43 -10.71
N PRO A 462 -28.55 10.10 -10.75
CA PRO A 462 -29.36 9.40 -9.76
C PRO A 462 -28.78 9.55 -8.35
N LYS A 463 -29.65 9.79 -7.35
CA LYS A 463 -29.22 10.15 -5.98
C LYS A 463 -28.72 8.99 -5.14
N ASP A 464 -28.95 7.78 -5.57
CA ASP A 464 -28.45 6.55 -4.95
C ASP A 464 -27.03 6.17 -5.44
N CYS A 465 -26.48 6.86 -6.44
CA CYS A 465 -25.08 6.74 -6.81
C CYS A 465 -24.17 7.08 -5.63
N LEU A 466 -23.13 6.26 -5.41
CA LEU A 466 -22.07 6.54 -4.47
C LEU A 466 -20.95 7.34 -5.18
N ILE A 467 -20.64 8.51 -4.65
CA ILE A 467 -19.64 9.39 -5.25
C ILE A 467 -18.27 9.16 -4.62
N PHE A 468 -17.29 8.85 -5.47
CA PHE A 468 -15.88 8.79 -5.10
C PHE A 468 -15.28 10.18 -5.26
N ASN A 469 -15.10 10.87 -4.14
CA ASN A 469 -14.56 12.22 -4.05
C ASN A 469 -13.04 12.15 -3.91
N TRP A 470 -12.29 12.44 -4.98
CA TRP A 470 -10.82 12.42 -4.98
C TRP A 470 -10.19 13.83 -4.91
N PHE A 471 -10.97 14.87 -4.75
CA PHE A 471 -10.61 16.28 -4.53
C PHE A 471 -10.86 16.72 -3.08
N TRP A 472 -10.56 15.86 -2.15
CA TRP A 472 -10.67 16.06 -0.69
C TRP A 472 -9.46 16.80 -0.10
N SER A 473 -8.36 16.98 -0.85
CA SER A 473 -7.17 17.72 -0.43
C SER A 473 -7.40 19.23 -0.55
N ASN A 474 -6.76 19.99 0.35
CA ASN A 474 -6.72 21.45 0.33
C ASN A 474 -5.31 21.96 -0.03
N GLU A 475 -4.46 21.16 -0.64
CA GLU A 475 -3.10 21.56 -0.99
C GLU A 475 -3.11 22.75 -1.97
N PRO A 476 -2.23 23.75 -1.77
CA PRO A 476 -2.14 24.89 -2.65
C PRO A 476 -1.77 24.48 -4.10
N GLY A 477 -2.58 24.89 -5.03
CA GLY A 477 -2.39 24.59 -6.46
C GLY A 477 -3.24 23.44 -6.99
N GLU A 478 -3.92 22.69 -6.12
CA GLU A 478 -4.88 21.69 -6.56
C GLU A 478 -6.20 22.33 -7.01
N ARG A 479 -6.77 21.77 -8.08
CA ARG A 479 -8.10 22.19 -8.52
C ARG A 479 -9.12 21.78 -7.46
N GLY A 480 -10.00 22.71 -7.17
CA GLY A 480 -11.00 22.49 -6.15
C GLY A 480 -10.70 23.14 -4.81
N GLY A 481 -9.55 23.80 -4.64
CA GLY A 481 -9.07 24.69 -3.55
C GLY A 481 -9.84 24.84 -2.23
N ASN A 482 -11.02 24.22 -2.11
CA ASN A 482 -11.83 24.16 -0.91
C ASN A 482 -12.55 22.81 -0.83
N ALA A 483 -11.84 21.80 -0.37
CA ALA A 483 -12.35 20.45 -0.23
C ALA A 483 -13.63 20.36 0.63
N GLU A 484 -13.71 21.15 1.70
CA GLU A 484 -14.89 21.15 2.59
C GLU A 484 -16.12 21.77 1.91
N LEU A 485 -15.91 22.72 0.99
CA LEU A 485 -16.99 23.27 0.16
C LEU A 485 -17.49 22.22 -0.85
N ASN A 486 -16.59 21.49 -1.50
CA ASN A 486 -16.93 20.42 -2.43
C ASN A 486 -17.78 19.34 -1.76
N GLU A 487 -17.36 18.90 -0.56
CA GLU A 487 -18.14 17.98 0.26
C GLU A 487 -19.54 18.51 0.60
N ALA A 488 -19.61 19.78 1.00
CA ALA A 488 -20.88 20.41 1.36
C ALA A 488 -21.82 20.56 0.15
N ILE A 489 -21.27 20.75 -1.04
CA ILE A 489 -22.05 20.78 -2.29
C ILE A 489 -22.64 19.40 -2.58
N LEU A 490 -21.84 18.34 -2.48
CA LEU A 490 -22.31 16.97 -2.66
C LEU A 490 -23.39 16.60 -1.62
N ASP A 491 -23.19 16.98 -0.35
CA ASP A 491 -24.18 16.80 0.72
C ASP A 491 -25.50 17.48 0.39
N LYS A 492 -25.44 18.77 -0.02
CA LYS A 492 -26.63 19.56 -0.40
C LYS A 492 -27.36 18.98 -1.60
N MET A 493 -26.63 18.35 -2.50
CA MET A 493 -27.19 17.65 -3.66
C MET A 493 -27.79 16.28 -3.28
N GLY A 494 -27.57 15.82 -2.05
CA GLY A 494 -28.15 14.58 -1.53
C GLY A 494 -27.33 13.31 -1.81
N PHE A 495 -26.06 13.44 -2.16
CA PHE A 495 -25.20 12.29 -2.44
C PHE A 495 -24.49 11.77 -1.19
N ARG A 496 -24.36 10.44 -1.13
CA ARG A 496 -23.37 9.79 -0.25
C ARG A 496 -22.02 9.81 -0.94
N GLN A 497 -20.96 9.94 -0.15
CA GLN A 497 -19.61 10.05 -0.69
C GLN A 497 -18.59 9.25 0.12
N ILE A 498 -17.50 8.85 -0.53
CA ILE A 498 -16.27 8.37 0.09
C ILE A 498 -15.09 9.17 -0.46
N TYR A 499 -13.99 9.20 0.27
CA TYR A 499 -12.74 9.75 -0.26
C TYR A 499 -12.05 8.71 -1.15
N GLY A 500 -12.00 8.98 -2.46
CA GLY A 500 -11.15 8.24 -3.40
C GLY A 500 -9.73 8.78 -3.38
N ASN A 501 -8.74 8.01 -3.82
CA ASN A 501 -7.31 8.38 -3.74
C ASN A 501 -6.92 8.89 -2.34
N PHE A 502 -7.47 8.25 -1.31
CA PHE A 502 -7.39 8.76 0.05
C PHE A 502 -5.98 8.61 0.62
N GLU A 503 -5.50 9.67 1.29
CA GLU A 503 -4.17 9.68 1.91
C GLU A 503 -4.21 10.13 3.37
N PRO A 504 -3.20 9.73 4.17
CA PRO A 504 -3.14 10.08 5.59
C PRO A 504 -2.74 11.54 5.88
N THR A 505 -2.72 12.38 4.87
CA THR A 505 -2.40 13.81 4.94
C THR A 505 -3.63 14.69 5.12
N ILE A 506 -4.80 14.11 5.22
CA ILE A 506 -6.08 14.84 5.30
C ILE A 506 -6.11 15.83 6.46
N GLN A 507 -6.47 17.07 6.15
CA GLN A 507 -6.61 18.16 7.11
C GLN A 507 -8.05 18.24 7.66
N ASN A 508 -8.19 18.71 8.89
CA ASN A 508 -9.49 18.94 9.55
C ASN A 508 -10.39 17.70 9.66
N TYR A 509 -9.81 16.50 9.67
CA TYR A 509 -10.58 15.27 9.64
C TYR A 509 -11.58 15.15 10.80
N ASP A 510 -11.25 15.64 12.00
CA ASP A 510 -12.15 15.59 13.17
C ASP A 510 -13.48 16.33 12.97
N THR A 511 -13.50 17.33 12.10
CA THR A 511 -14.72 18.03 11.69
C THR A 511 -15.41 17.29 10.55
N ARG A 512 -14.64 16.92 9.54
CA ARG A 512 -15.13 16.33 8.29
C ARG A 512 -15.73 14.92 8.49
N LYS A 513 -15.12 14.10 9.35
CA LYS A 513 -15.63 12.75 9.67
C LYS A 513 -17.05 12.73 10.26
N LYS A 514 -17.55 13.86 10.81
CA LYS A 514 -18.90 13.98 11.38
C LYS A 514 -20.00 14.11 10.34
N ARG A 515 -19.68 14.29 9.05
CA ARG A 515 -20.65 14.34 7.95
C ARG A 515 -21.34 12.98 7.79
N PRO A 516 -22.68 12.92 7.89
CA PRO A 516 -23.39 11.65 7.80
C PRO A 516 -23.35 11.03 6.40
N THR A 517 -23.12 11.84 5.38
CA THR A 517 -22.98 11.42 3.97
C THR A 517 -21.61 10.86 3.65
N LEU A 518 -20.57 11.15 4.44
CA LEU A 518 -19.22 10.62 4.28
C LEU A 518 -19.11 9.23 4.90
N LEU A 519 -19.17 8.21 4.07
CA LEU A 519 -19.15 6.82 4.50
C LEU A 519 -17.77 6.29 4.86
N GLY A 520 -16.70 6.88 4.32
CA GLY A 520 -15.33 6.46 4.55
C GLY A 520 -14.37 6.87 3.46
N GLY A 521 -13.44 6.00 3.09
CA GLY A 521 -12.45 6.27 2.05
C GLY A 521 -11.74 5.02 1.53
N ALA A 522 -11.00 5.21 0.44
CA ALA A 522 -10.19 4.20 -0.21
C ALA A 522 -8.88 4.83 -0.73
N PRO A 523 -7.72 4.50 -0.17
CA PRO A 523 -6.44 4.75 -0.84
C PRO A 523 -6.36 3.93 -2.12
N SER A 524 -5.64 4.45 -3.12
CA SER A 524 -5.54 3.84 -4.43
C SER A 524 -4.09 3.48 -4.79
N ALA A 525 -3.94 2.43 -5.59
CA ALA A 525 -2.71 2.09 -6.29
C ALA A 525 -2.96 2.20 -7.79
N TRP A 526 -2.26 3.12 -8.46
CA TRP A 526 -2.34 3.35 -9.90
C TRP A 526 -1.16 2.69 -10.63
N PHE A 527 -0.81 1.47 -10.22
CA PHE A 527 0.25 0.66 -10.81
C PHE A 527 0.02 -0.83 -10.48
N ALA A 528 0.85 -1.70 -11.07
CA ALA A 528 0.74 -3.16 -10.94
C ALA A 528 0.57 -3.64 -9.50
N THR A 529 -0.39 -4.55 -9.31
CA THR A 529 -0.67 -5.19 -8.04
C THR A 529 0.36 -6.27 -7.74
N ASN A 530 1.50 -5.84 -7.17
CA ASN A 530 2.61 -6.73 -6.81
C ASN A 530 3.31 -6.30 -5.52
N GLU A 531 4.16 -7.19 -4.99
CA GLU A 531 4.83 -6.98 -3.70
C GLU A 531 5.79 -5.80 -3.73
N VAL A 532 6.56 -5.64 -4.80
CA VAL A 532 7.59 -4.59 -4.89
C VAL A 532 6.95 -3.21 -4.96
N GLY A 533 5.96 -3.04 -5.83
CA GLY A 533 5.23 -1.78 -5.97
C GLY A 533 4.54 -1.35 -4.69
N PHE A 534 3.77 -2.25 -4.07
CA PHE A 534 3.07 -1.97 -2.81
C PHE A 534 4.05 -1.72 -1.67
N GLY A 535 5.07 -2.56 -1.55
CA GLY A 535 6.09 -2.42 -0.53
C GLY A 535 6.82 -1.08 -0.60
N LYS A 536 7.24 -0.68 -1.80
CA LYS A 536 8.00 0.55 -2.01
C LYS A 536 7.16 1.81 -1.79
N ASN A 537 5.91 1.83 -2.26
CA ASN A 537 5.19 3.09 -2.44
C ASN A 537 3.98 3.28 -1.51
N LEU A 538 3.33 2.21 -1.05
CA LEU A 538 1.98 2.33 -0.50
C LEU A 538 1.81 1.91 0.97
N MET A 539 2.84 1.35 1.62
CA MET A 539 2.67 0.84 2.98
C MET A 539 2.27 1.93 3.98
N SER A 540 2.83 3.12 3.88
CA SER A 540 2.45 4.23 4.76
C SER A 540 1.06 4.77 4.44
N THR A 541 0.71 4.90 3.18
CA THR A 541 -0.63 5.32 2.76
C THR A 541 -1.69 4.34 3.26
N PHE A 542 -1.50 3.05 3.00
CA PHE A 542 -2.45 2.03 3.45
C PHE A 542 -2.56 1.95 4.98
N LEU A 543 -1.43 1.96 5.71
CA LEU A 543 -1.48 1.92 7.18
C LEU A 543 -2.09 3.20 7.76
N GLY A 544 -1.69 4.38 7.27
CA GLY A 544 -2.24 5.64 7.73
C GLY A 544 -3.75 5.75 7.49
N CYS A 545 -4.23 5.37 6.31
CA CYS A 545 -5.65 5.34 6.01
C CYS A 545 -6.43 4.31 6.85
N SER A 546 -5.84 3.14 7.10
CA SER A 546 -6.42 2.16 8.02
C SER A 546 -6.65 2.74 9.41
N SER A 547 -5.65 3.49 9.96
CA SER A 547 -5.81 4.19 11.24
C SER A 547 -6.96 5.19 11.20
N ILE A 548 -7.01 6.04 10.20
CA ILE A 548 -8.04 7.07 10.06
C ILE A 548 -9.43 6.45 9.96
N LEU A 549 -9.60 5.46 9.11
CA LEU A 549 -10.89 4.85 8.82
C LEU A 549 -11.41 3.98 9.98
N TRP A 550 -10.50 3.40 10.77
CA TRP A 550 -10.88 2.58 11.92
C TRP A 550 -11.02 3.38 13.21
N THR A 551 -10.04 4.25 13.53
CA THR A 551 -10.01 4.96 14.83
C THR A 551 -10.47 6.41 14.75
N GLY A 552 -10.57 6.99 13.56
CA GLY A 552 -10.78 8.41 13.37
C GLY A 552 -9.54 9.28 13.68
N GLN A 553 -8.36 8.67 13.86
CA GLN A 553 -7.13 9.38 14.23
C GLN A 553 -6.15 9.45 13.07
N VAL A 554 -5.70 10.65 12.76
CA VAL A 554 -4.59 10.90 11.82
C VAL A 554 -3.28 10.71 12.57
N ILE A 555 -2.35 9.93 11.98
CA ILE A 555 -0.96 9.82 12.44
C ILE A 555 -0.12 10.67 11.49
N GLU A 556 0.60 11.65 12.02
CA GLU A 556 1.27 12.65 11.21
C GLU A 556 2.71 12.23 10.82
N GLY A 557 3.10 12.57 9.61
CA GLY A 557 4.46 12.67 9.07
C GLY A 557 5.45 11.64 9.62
N LYS A 558 6.41 12.10 10.39
CA LYS A 558 7.49 11.29 10.96
C LYS A 558 7.00 10.15 11.86
N ASP A 559 5.91 10.35 12.61
CA ASP A 559 5.39 9.32 13.51
C ASP A 559 4.78 8.17 12.69
N LEU A 560 4.15 8.47 11.56
CA LEU A 560 3.66 7.44 10.64
C LEU A 560 4.82 6.67 10.00
N SER A 561 5.83 7.36 9.47
CA SER A 561 7.04 6.75 8.91
C SER A 561 7.74 5.81 9.89
N GLY A 562 7.97 6.29 11.11
CA GLY A 562 8.58 5.49 12.18
C GLY A 562 7.72 4.27 12.54
N ARG A 563 6.41 4.45 12.61
CA ARG A 563 5.46 3.37 12.88
C ARG A 563 5.47 2.32 11.77
N VAL A 564 5.40 2.76 10.51
CA VAL A 564 5.50 1.88 9.32
C VAL A 564 6.80 1.07 9.38
N GLN A 565 7.94 1.75 9.50
CA GLN A 565 9.25 1.08 9.55
C GLN A 565 9.32 0.03 10.65
N SER A 566 8.71 0.30 11.80
CA SER A 566 8.66 -0.64 12.91
C SER A 566 7.79 -1.88 12.65
N MET A 567 6.80 -1.77 11.77
CA MET A 567 5.86 -2.86 11.44
C MET A 567 6.32 -3.69 10.23
N LEU A 568 7.18 -3.12 9.37
CA LEU A 568 7.61 -3.73 8.11
C LEU A 568 8.18 -5.16 8.26
N PRO A 569 9.00 -5.51 9.27
CA PRO A 569 9.48 -6.88 9.42
C PRO A 569 8.34 -7.90 9.49
N GLY A 570 7.32 -7.61 10.28
CA GLY A 570 6.13 -8.44 10.39
C GLY A 570 5.30 -8.48 9.13
N ILE A 571 5.15 -7.34 8.45
CA ILE A 571 4.43 -7.23 7.17
C ILE A 571 5.12 -8.07 6.09
N ARG A 572 6.44 -7.91 5.92
CA ARG A 572 7.22 -8.70 4.95
C ARG A 572 7.09 -10.20 5.18
N THR A 573 7.25 -10.64 6.42
CA THR A 573 7.10 -12.07 6.77
C THR A 573 5.72 -12.60 6.39
N ARG A 574 4.65 -11.82 6.62
CA ARG A 574 3.29 -12.22 6.26
C ARG A 574 3.04 -12.22 4.76
N LEU A 575 3.51 -11.20 4.05
CA LEU A 575 3.27 -11.02 2.63
C LEU A 575 4.14 -11.92 1.75
N SER A 576 5.40 -12.14 2.10
CA SER A 576 6.26 -13.11 1.41
C SER A 576 5.83 -14.56 1.64
N GLY A 577 5.19 -14.84 2.78
CA GLY A 577 4.89 -16.19 3.23
C GLY A 577 6.15 -16.98 3.67
N VAL A 578 7.27 -16.29 3.85
CA VAL A 578 8.55 -16.87 4.28
C VAL A 578 8.96 -16.29 5.62
N ILE A 579 9.24 -17.15 6.59
CA ILE A 579 9.82 -16.72 7.86
C ILE A 579 11.32 -16.57 7.66
N PRO A 580 11.89 -15.38 7.88
CA PRO A 580 13.32 -15.17 7.74
C PRO A 580 14.14 -16.08 8.66
N PRO A 581 15.29 -16.62 8.23
CA PRO A 581 16.15 -17.47 9.06
C PRO A 581 16.56 -16.85 10.41
N THR A 582 16.68 -15.51 10.47
CA THR A 582 16.94 -14.79 11.74
C THR A 582 15.84 -14.94 12.79
N GLN A 583 14.62 -15.28 12.39
CA GLN A 583 13.47 -15.49 13.29
C GLN A 583 13.32 -16.96 13.72
N THR A 584 14.10 -17.87 13.15
CA THR A 584 14.12 -19.27 13.50
C THR A 584 15.21 -19.53 14.56
N GLU A 585 15.29 -20.76 15.11
CA GLU A 585 16.30 -21.15 16.13
C GLU A 585 17.71 -21.35 15.52
N ALA A 586 18.16 -20.45 14.67
CA ALA A 586 19.45 -20.54 14.01
C ALA A 586 20.55 -19.82 14.79
N SER A 587 21.78 -20.27 14.63
CA SER A 587 22.95 -19.57 15.16
C SER A 587 23.28 -18.39 14.24
N ILE A 588 23.32 -17.19 14.81
CA ILE A 588 23.73 -15.98 14.08
C ILE A 588 25.12 -15.60 14.54
N VAL A 589 26.06 -15.48 13.61
CA VAL A 589 27.44 -15.13 13.89
C VAL A 589 27.92 -13.95 13.04
N PRO A 590 28.69 -13.02 13.61
CA PRO A 590 29.30 -11.92 12.85
C PRO A 590 30.30 -12.45 11.82
N VAL A 591 30.41 -11.74 10.69
CA VAL A 591 31.41 -11.99 9.64
C VAL A 591 32.52 -10.95 9.77
N ASP A 592 33.78 -11.40 9.82
CA ASP A 592 34.92 -10.49 9.82
C ASP A 592 35.22 -9.95 8.44
N ILE A 593 34.84 -8.69 8.20
CA ILE A 593 35.08 -7.97 6.95
C ILE A 593 36.18 -6.92 7.06
N SER A 594 36.88 -6.84 8.19
CA SER A 594 37.82 -5.75 8.52
C SER A 594 39.02 -5.68 7.61
N SER A 595 39.45 -6.81 6.99
CA SER A 595 40.53 -6.85 6.01
C SER A 595 40.24 -6.05 4.73
N LYS A 596 39.00 -5.67 4.51
CA LYS A 596 38.51 -4.92 3.33
C LYS A 596 38.07 -3.49 3.66
N PHE A 597 38.21 -3.05 4.89
CA PHE A 597 37.89 -1.67 5.27
C PHE A 597 38.77 -0.69 4.47
N ASN A 598 38.14 0.32 3.91
CA ASN A 598 38.80 1.31 3.06
C ASN A 598 38.47 2.76 3.42
N THR A 599 37.60 2.98 4.43
CA THR A 599 37.16 4.32 4.83
C THR A 599 36.95 4.39 6.34
N GLY A 600 37.27 5.57 6.92
CA GLY A 600 37.06 5.88 8.32
C GLY A 600 35.68 6.48 8.59
N ASN A 601 35.65 7.45 9.49
CA ASN A 601 34.36 8.00 9.99
C ASN A 601 33.70 9.04 9.08
N ASP A 602 34.43 9.63 8.13
CA ASP A 602 33.87 10.61 7.21
C ASP A 602 33.64 9.96 5.85
N VAL A 603 32.40 9.96 5.41
CA VAL A 603 31.99 9.46 4.10
C VAL A 603 31.12 10.50 3.41
N LEU A 604 31.70 11.24 2.47
CA LEU A 604 31.01 12.31 1.72
C LEU A 604 30.34 13.37 2.63
N GLY A 605 30.94 13.68 3.78
CA GLY A 605 30.41 14.62 4.76
C GLY A 605 29.51 13.98 5.83
N SER A 606 29.33 12.67 5.80
CA SER A 606 28.61 11.93 6.84
C SER A 606 29.56 11.63 8.00
N ASP A 607 29.32 12.21 9.18
CA ASP A 607 30.14 11.92 10.36
C ASP A 607 29.63 10.66 11.08
N LEU A 608 30.37 9.59 10.92
CA LEU A 608 30.09 8.28 11.54
C LEU A 608 30.91 8.04 12.81
N SER A 609 31.55 9.07 13.37
CA SER A 609 32.45 8.94 14.53
C SER A 609 31.75 8.46 15.82
N VAL A 610 30.43 8.68 15.89
CA VAL A 610 29.60 8.29 17.04
C VAL A 610 29.15 6.82 17.01
N ILE A 611 29.50 6.07 15.97
CA ILE A 611 29.15 4.65 15.86
C ILE A 611 30.03 3.83 16.82
N SER A 612 29.42 2.91 17.57
CA SER A 612 30.14 1.96 18.41
C SER A 612 31.19 1.18 17.63
N THR A 613 32.34 0.91 18.25
CA THR A 613 33.43 0.10 17.67
C THR A 613 33.52 -1.29 18.27
N THR A 614 32.53 -1.70 19.05
CA THR A 614 32.47 -3.00 19.70
C THR A 614 31.40 -3.88 19.10
N LEU A 615 31.41 -5.15 19.46
CA LEU A 615 30.33 -6.08 19.12
C LEU A 615 29.02 -5.52 19.72
N ILE A 616 28.03 -5.37 18.86
CA ILE A 616 26.70 -4.90 19.29
C ILE A 616 25.63 -5.91 18.85
N GLN A 617 24.56 -5.96 19.61
CA GLN A 617 23.36 -6.70 19.24
C GLN A 617 22.27 -5.72 18.83
N LEU A 618 21.84 -5.82 17.59
CA LEU A 618 20.78 -5.02 17.01
C LEU A 618 19.64 -5.94 16.62
N ASN A 619 18.49 -5.79 17.26
CA ASN A 619 17.34 -6.68 17.05
C ASN A 619 17.68 -8.16 17.23
N ASN A 620 18.50 -8.51 18.23
CA ASN A 620 19.05 -9.84 18.49
C ASN A 620 20.05 -10.37 17.43
N ILE A 621 20.47 -9.56 16.48
CA ILE A 621 21.51 -9.88 15.50
C ILE A 621 22.83 -9.31 15.99
N PRO A 622 23.86 -10.14 16.24
CA PRO A 622 25.17 -9.66 16.65
C PRO A 622 25.94 -9.12 15.44
N PHE A 623 26.48 -7.91 15.53
CA PHE A 623 27.36 -7.33 14.52
C PHE A 623 28.71 -6.94 15.12
N ASP A 624 29.80 -7.29 14.44
CA ASP A 624 31.16 -6.86 14.78
C ASP A 624 31.42 -5.48 14.17
N MET A 625 31.45 -4.46 14.99
CA MET A 625 31.57 -3.06 14.61
C MET A 625 33.01 -2.55 14.70
N LYS A 626 34.00 -3.42 14.81
CA LYS A 626 35.40 -3.06 15.01
C LYS A 626 35.98 -2.11 13.97
N SER A 627 37.09 -1.51 14.30
CA SER A 627 37.93 -0.74 13.38
C SER A 627 39.28 -1.42 13.20
N ALA A 628 39.86 -1.25 12.02
CA ALA A 628 41.21 -1.69 11.69
C ALA A 628 41.99 -0.53 11.03
N ASN A 629 43.13 -0.15 11.57
CA ASN A 629 43.96 0.93 11.03
C ASN A 629 43.23 2.28 10.85
N ARG A 630 42.33 2.65 11.78
CA ARG A 630 41.45 3.80 11.72
C ARG A 630 40.36 3.72 10.62
N MET A 631 40.28 2.62 9.92
CA MET A 631 39.21 2.32 8.97
C MET A 631 38.16 1.46 9.65
N ASN A 632 36.89 1.65 9.33
CA ASN A 632 35.82 0.97 10.01
C ASN A 632 34.63 0.59 9.10
N SER A 633 34.76 0.84 7.81
CA SER A 633 33.67 0.57 6.86
C SER A 633 34.25 0.20 5.50
N ILE A 634 33.47 -0.58 4.74
CA ILE A 634 33.66 -0.79 3.32
C ILE A 634 32.76 0.20 2.60
N VAL A 635 33.33 1.06 1.78
CA VAL A 635 32.60 2.10 1.06
C VAL A 635 32.88 2.02 -0.42
N ILE A 636 31.84 2.10 -1.23
CA ILE A 636 31.92 2.27 -2.66
C ILE A 636 31.16 3.52 -3.09
N GLY A 637 31.69 4.19 -4.13
CA GLY A 637 31.03 5.35 -4.72
C GLY A 637 30.14 4.94 -5.89
N THR A 638 29.01 5.65 -6.01
CA THR A 638 28.21 5.64 -7.22
C THR A 638 28.52 6.90 -8.01
N ASP A 639 28.66 6.80 -9.32
CA ASP A 639 29.01 7.97 -10.14
C ASP A 639 27.77 8.80 -10.47
N GLY A 640 27.80 10.05 -10.03
CA GLY A 640 27.00 11.12 -10.60
C GLY A 640 27.84 11.97 -11.56
N LYS A 641 27.33 13.11 -12.03
CA LYS A 641 28.05 14.05 -12.91
C LYS A 641 29.41 14.52 -12.36
N SER A 642 29.57 14.56 -11.05
CA SER A 642 30.77 15.06 -10.37
C SER A 642 31.78 13.97 -9.96
N GLY A 643 31.47 12.69 -10.15
CA GLY A 643 32.30 11.59 -9.68
C GLY A 643 32.56 11.60 -8.16
N THR A 644 33.05 10.51 -7.63
CA THR A 644 33.58 10.42 -6.27
C THR A 644 35.01 9.91 -6.32
N ASN A 645 35.86 10.30 -5.34
CA ASN A 645 37.18 9.70 -5.17
C ASN A 645 37.12 8.32 -4.49
N LEU A 646 35.94 7.76 -4.32
CA LEU A 646 35.73 6.48 -3.71
C LEU A 646 35.88 5.33 -4.73
N PRO A 647 36.35 4.15 -4.32
CA PRO A 647 36.42 3.01 -5.23
C PRO A 647 35.01 2.62 -5.70
N LYS A 648 34.92 2.21 -6.99
CA LYS A 648 33.67 1.71 -7.57
C LYS A 648 33.35 0.27 -7.19
N ALA A 649 34.34 -0.45 -6.68
CA ALA A 649 34.18 -1.83 -6.27
C ALA A 649 35.15 -2.18 -5.14
N VAL A 650 34.68 -3.00 -4.22
CA VAL A 650 35.52 -3.74 -3.26
C VAL A 650 35.24 -5.23 -3.45
N THR A 651 36.28 -5.98 -3.80
CA THR A 651 36.18 -7.40 -4.14
C THR A 651 36.82 -8.30 -3.09
N GLY A 652 36.40 -9.56 -3.04
CA GLY A 652 37.02 -10.58 -2.20
C GLY A 652 36.75 -10.38 -0.71
N ILE A 653 35.56 -9.95 -0.33
CA ILE A 653 35.09 -9.96 1.08
C ILE A 653 34.87 -11.43 1.45
N PRO A 654 35.66 -12.00 2.38
CA PRO A 654 35.67 -13.44 2.61
C PRO A 654 34.44 -13.91 3.39
N ILE A 655 33.86 -15.05 3.00
CA ILE A 655 32.80 -15.73 3.73
C ILE A 655 33.25 -17.14 4.13
N GLY A 656 33.60 -18.01 3.19
CA GLY A 656 34.12 -19.35 3.41
C GLY A 656 33.16 -20.28 4.14
N ALA A 657 31.86 -20.07 4.02
CA ALA A 657 30.82 -20.81 4.73
C ALA A 657 29.58 -21.04 3.85
N ALA A 658 28.66 -21.91 4.30
CA ALA A 658 27.38 -22.19 3.66
C ALA A 658 26.21 -21.68 4.54
N PRO A 659 26.01 -20.35 4.64
CA PRO A 659 24.96 -19.78 5.47
C PRO A 659 23.57 -20.03 4.87
N THR A 660 22.55 -20.04 5.75
CA THR A 660 21.15 -20.00 5.31
C THR A 660 20.71 -18.59 4.91
N SER A 661 21.27 -17.57 5.54
CA SER A 661 21.13 -16.19 5.10
C SER A 661 22.36 -15.34 5.47
N LEU A 662 22.50 -14.21 4.78
CA LEU A 662 23.46 -13.16 5.08
C LEU A 662 22.70 -11.88 5.47
N ILE A 663 23.20 -11.17 6.46
CA ILE A 663 22.63 -9.91 6.91
C ILE A 663 23.69 -8.81 6.67
N PHE A 664 23.33 -7.83 5.84
CA PHE A 664 24.17 -6.69 5.51
C PHE A 664 23.69 -5.46 6.31
N LEU A 665 24.55 -4.88 7.14
CA LEU A 665 24.27 -3.65 7.85
C LEU A 665 24.86 -2.50 7.03
N HIS A 666 24.02 -1.80 6.26
CA HIS A 666 24.45 -0.80 5.32
C HIS A 666 23.59 0.48 5.37
N ALA A 667 24.12 1.57 4.80
CA ALA A 667 23.40 2.83 4.59
C ALA A 667 23.93 3.56 3.36
N ALA A 668 23.12 4.44 2.77
CA ALA A 668 23.58 5.41 1.80
C ALA A 668 24.23 6.61 2.51
N ALA A 669 25.25 7.22 1.91
CA ALA A 669 25.92 8.37 2.48
C ALA A 669 25.09 9.65 2.44
N LYS A 670 24.21 9.79 1.46
CA LYS A 670 23.36 10.97 1.26
C LYS A 670 21.95 10.57 0.90
N PRO A 671 20.96 11.42 1.23
CA PRO A 671 19.63 11.29 0.64
C PRO A 671 19.73 11.43 -0.88
N ALA A 672 18.88 10.75 -1.63
CA ALA A 672 18.73 11.03 -3.04
C ALA A 672 18.08 12.40 -3.22
N SER A 673 18.66 13.24 -4.06
CA SER A 673 18.16 14.59 -4.32
C SER A 673 16.79 14.58 -4.99
N ASN A 674 16.50 13.52 -5.73
CA ASN A 674 15.24 13.29 -6.42
C ASN A 674 14.67 11.91 -6.06
N LYS A 675 14.33 11.74 -4.79
CA LYS A 675 13.73 10.48 -4.30
C LYS A 675 12.38 10.18 -4.94
N GLU A 676 11.71 11.17 -5.47
CA GLU A 676 10.38 11.05 -6.08
C GLU A 676 10.46 10.38 -7.44
N SER A 677 11.51 10.63 -8.22
CA SER A 677 11.74 9.89 -9.47
C SER A 677 11.86 8.40 -9.26
N PHE A 678 12.35 7.97 -8.10
CA PHE A 678 12.44 6.57 -7.72
C PHE A 678 11.08 5.93 -7.41
N ARG A 679 10.06 6.73 -7.12
CA ARG A 679 8.71 6.27 -6.82
C ARG A 679 7.82 6.21 -8.04
N LEU A 680 8.12 7.05 -9.04
CA LEU A 680 7.37 7.14 -10.28
C LEU A 680 7.82 6.15 -11.35
N ILE A 681 8.73 5.25 -11.04
CA ILE A 681 9.16 4.23 -11.96
C ILE A 681 8.03 3.22 -12.13
N TRP A 682 7.32 3.34 -13.20
CA TRP A 682 6.25 2.46 -13.64
C TRP A 682 6.78 1.13 -14.16
N ASP A 683 8.00 1.15 -14.69
CA ASP A 683 8.67 0.00 -15.27
C ASP A 683 9.60 -0.65 -14.25
N GLN A 684 9.37 -1.94 -13.97
CA GLN A 684 10.20 -2.71 -13.05
C GLN A 684 11.64 -2.91 -13.56
N GLU A 685 11.88 -2.74 -14.85
CA GLU A 685 13.19 -2.79 -15.46
C GLU A 685 14.01 -1.51 -15.26
N ASP A 686 13.40 -0.43 -14.82
CA ASP A 686 14.10 0.81 -14.55
C ASP A 686 15.03 0.66 -13.34
N THR A 687 16.28 1.01 -13.53
CA THR A 687 17.35 0.91 -12.53
C THR A 687 17.74 2.25 -11.93
N ALA A 688 16.89 3.26 -12.08
CA ALA A 688 17.18 4.62 -11.61
C ALA A 688 17.47 4.71 -10.10
N ASP A 689 16.88 3.82 -9.30
CA ASP A 689 17.13 3.70 -7.86
C ASP A 689 18.33 2.79 -7.49
N LEU A 690 19.02 2.21 -8.48
CA LEU A 690 20.13 1.29 -8.25
C LEU A 690 21.41 2.05 -7.85
N LEU A 691 21.81 1.95 -6.59
CA LEU A 691 23.09 2.47 -6.10
C LEU A 691 24.27 1.53 -6.39
N GLY A 692 24.01 0.24 -6.44
CA GLY A 692 25.01 -0.78 -6.64
C GLY A 692 24.47 -2.18 -6.40
N TRP A 693 25.32 -3.15 -6.20
CA TRP A 693 24.90 -4.53 -5.91
C TRP A 693 25.99 -5.29 -5.16
N TYR A 694 25.57 -6.32 -4.42
CA TYR A 694 26.46 -7.37 -3.94
C TYR A 694 26.50 -8.51 -4.94
N GLU A 695 27.68 -8.98 -5.30
CA GLU A 695 27.88 -10.25 -6.03
C GLU A 695 28.27 -11.33 -5.04
N ILE A 696 27.48 -12.35 -4.95
CA ILE A 696 27.71 -13.53 -4.10
C ILE A 696 28.40 -14.58 -4.96
N VAL A 697 29.66 -14.90 -4.67
CA VAL A 697 30.48 -15.84 -5.45
C VAL A 697 30.57 -17.15 -4.68
N TYR A 698 30.07 -18.21 -5.25
CA TYR A 698 30.14 -19.56 -4.68
C TYR A 698 31.44 -20.28 -5.06
N GLU A 699 31.85 -21.28 -4.28
CA GLU A 699 33.05 -22.07 -4.58
C GLU A 699 32.97 -22.79 -5.92
N ASP A 700 31.78 -23.21 -6.37
CA ASP A 700 31.57 -23.88 -7.65
C ASP A 700 31.55 -22.91 -8.86
N GLY A 701 31.88 -21.62 -8.63
CA GLY A 701 31.92 -20.60 -9.66
C GLY A 701 30.61 -19.92 -10.04
N PHE A 702 29.47 -20.37 -9.45
CA PHE A 702 28.21 -19.67 -9.66
C PHE A 702 28.22 -18.31 -8.98
N VAL A 703 27.62 -17.33 -9.62
CA VAL A 703 27.50 -15.95 -9.11
C VAL A 703 26.02 -15.54 -9.14
N THR A 704 25.56 -14.96 -8.06
CA THR A 704 24.25 -14.29 -8.00
C THR A 704 24.43 -12.86 -7.49
N THR A 705 23.47 -11.98 -7.79
CA THR A 705 23.53 -10.57 -7.42
C THR A 705 22.38 -10.20 -6.49
N ILE A 706 22.65 -9.25 -5.59
CA ILE A 706 21.66 -8.62 -4.72
C ILE A 706 21.69 -7.13 -5.03
N PRO A 707 20.70 -6.58 -5.72
CA PRO A 707 20.67 -5.16 -6.03
C PRO A 707 20.50 -4.32 -4.76
N ILE A 708 21.20 -3.20 -4.68
CA ILE A 708 21.09 -2.21 -3.61
C ILE A 708 20.29 -1.04 -4.18
N ARG A 709 19.02 -0.95 -3.83
CA ARG A 709 18.06 0.00 -4.39
C ARG A 709 17.62 1.01 -3.34
N TYR A 710 17.81 2.30 -3.63
CA TYR A 710 17.40 3.38 -2.72
C TYR A 710 15.88 3.43 -2.55
N GLY A 711 15.42 3.59 -1.31
CA GLY A 711 14.00 3.54 -0.96
C GLY A 711 13.40 2.13 -0.93
N VAL A 712 14.12 1.11 -1.40
CA VAL A 712 13.68 -0.29 -1.35
C VAL A 712 14.36 -1.03 -0.21
N ASN A 713 15.69 -1.13 -0.22
CA ASN A 713 16.45 -1.85 0.81
C ASN A 713 17.60 -1.06 1.44
N ILE A 714 17.71 0.21 1.11
CA ILE A 714 18.67 1.15 1.69
C ILE A 714 18.11 2.57 1.68
N LEU A 715 18.35 3.34 2.74
CA LEU A 715 18.20 4.79 2.80
C LEU A 715 19.47 5.37 3.43
N GLU A 716 19.52 6.70 3.53
CA GLU A 716 20.68 7.39 4.09
C GLU A 716 20.80 7.23 5.61
N TRP A 717 22.04 7.35 6.09
CA TRP A 717 22.42 7.16 7.49
C TRP A 717 21.72 8.09 8.50
N ASN A 718 21.24 9.26 8.07
CA ASN A 718 20.51 10.22 8.87
C ASN A 718 19.01 10.24 8.59
N TRP A 719 18.46 9.12 8.13
CA TRP A 719 17.06 8.95 7.74
C TRP A 719 16.07 9.46 8.79
N ASP A 720 16.26 9.20 10.07
CA ASP A 720 15.33 9.56 11.14
C ASP A 720 15.26 11.09 11.44
N GLN A 721 16.13 11.87 10.80
CA GLN A 721 16.11 13.34 10.89
C GLN A 721 15.16 13.96 9.88
N ARG A 722 14.73 13.21 8.89
CA ARG A 722 13.79 13.67 7.87
C ARG A 722 12.33 13.50 8.33
N VAL A 723 11.48 14.39 7.85
CA VAL A 723 10.06 14.39 8.22
C VAL A 723 9.23 14.16 6.96
N SER A 724 8.84 12.91 6.74
CA SER A 724 7.87 12.56 5.69
C SER A 724 7.18 11.25 6.07
N TYR A 725 5.89 11.14 5.80
CA TYR A 725 5.16 9.91 6.05
C TYR A 725 5.53 8.76 5.08
N ASN A 726 6.16 9.10 3.97
CA ASN A 726 6.57 8.15 2.93
C ASN A 726 8.04 7.72 3.03
N ASP A 727 8.78 8.18 4.03
CA ASP A 727 10.19 7.85 4.19
C ASP A 727 10.35 6.57 5.00
N TYR A 728 10.33 5.43 4.35
CA TYR A 728 10.59 4.11 4.92
C TYR A 728 11.36 3.22 3.95
N CYS A 729 11.95 2.15 4.46
CA CYS A 729 12.71 1.17 3.71
C CYS A 729 12.01 -0.19 3.80
N TYR A 730 11.30 -0.61 2.75
CA TYR A 730 10.49 -1.83 2.78
C TYR A 730 11.33 -3.10 2.95
N GLY A 731 12.45 -3.20 2.21
CA GLY A 731 13.23 -4.42 2.08
C GLY A 731 14.27 -4.66 3.19
N ALA A 732 14.49 -3.68 4.08
CA ALA A 732 15.49 -3.81 5.16
C ALA A 732 14.98 -3.18 6.46
N ASP A 733 15.52 -3.65 7.58
CA ASP A 733 15.14 -3.20 8.91
C ASP A 733 15.97 -2.01 9.34
N ALA A 734 15.34 -0.90 9.69
CA ALA A 734 16.03 0.26 10.22
C ALA A 734 16.57 -0.01 11.64
N VAL A 735 17.83 0.24 11.85
CA VAL A 735 18.54 0.00 13.12
C VAL A 735 19.29 1.26 13.52
N ALA A 736 18.92 1.85 14.65
CA ALA A 736 19.65 2.98 15.21
C ALA A 736 20.94 2.49 15.86
N ILE A 737 22.09 2.99 15.40
CA ILE A 737 23.42 2.58 15.89
C ILE A 737 24.25 3.69 16.51
N GLY A 738 23.65 4.87 16.72
CA GLY A 738 24.29 6.01 17.41
C GLY A 738 23.85 6.11 18.86
N ALA A 739 24.80 6.37 19.77
CA ALA A 739 24.52 6.68 21.16
C ALA A 739 24.36 8.18 21.35
N GLU A 740 23.38 8.54 22.18
CA GLU A 740 23.19 9.80 22.90
C GLU A 740 23.11 11.12 22.12
N SER A 741 22.02 11.83 22.35
CA SER A 741 21.69 13.21 21.99
C SER A 741 21.71 13.59 20.51
N ASN A 742 20.55 13.93 20.00
CA ASN A 742 20.24 14.73 18.79
C ASN A 742 20.77 14.30 17.42
N SER A 743 21.61 13.29 17.30
CA SER A 743 22.09 12.76 16.01
C SER A 743 21.95 11.26 16.00
N ARG A 744 20.79 10.78 15.61
CA ARG A 744 20.57 9.34 15.42
C ARG A 744 21.18 8.92 14.11
N ILE A 745 22.06 7.95 14.14
CA ILE A 745 22.58 7.27 12.97
C ILE A 745 21.75 6.01 12.77
N THR A 746 21.15 5.87 11.61
CA THR A 746 20.34 4.73 11.22
C THR A 746 21.04 3.97 10.10
N PHE A 747 21.24 2.68 10.29
CA PHE A 747 21.63 1.76 9.22
C PHE A 747 20.48 0.79 8.95
N PHE A 748 20.56 0.11 7.82
CA PHE A 748 19.52 -0.80 7.37
C PHE A 748 20.07 -2.22 7.31
N ALA A 749 19.44 -3.12 8.05
CA ALA A 749 19.79 -4.53 8.09
C ALA A 749 19.01 -5.28 7.00
N LEU A 750 19.70 -5.56 5.89
CA LEU A 750 19.15 -6.34 4.78
C LEU A 750 19.46 -7.81 4.99
N GLU A 751 18.47 -8.64 5.23
CA GLU A 751 18.61 -10.10 5.25
C GLU A 751 18.35 -10.68 3.86
N TRP A 752 19.37 -11.30 3.29
CA TRP A 752 19.27 -12.05 2.04
C TRP A 752 19.30 -13.55 2.34
N ILE A 753 18.22 -14.25 1.96
CA ILE A 753 18.11 -15.69 2.12
C ILE A 753 18.87 -16.38 1.00
N ASN A 754 19.81 -17.28 1.35
CA ASN A 754 20.61 -18.02 0.38
C ASN A 754 19.72 -19.03 -0.39
N PRO A 755 19.48 -18.84 -1.70
CA PRO A 755 18.68 -19.78 -2.48
C PRO A 755 19.39 -21.12 -2.71
N ARG A 756 20.71 -21.17 -2.50
CA ARG A 756 21.54 -22.37 -2.73
C ARG A 756 21.99 -22.94 -1.38
N LEU A 757 21.05 -23.46 -0.63
CA LEU A 757 21.32 -24.04 0.72
C LEU A 757 22.40 -25.14 0.65
N GLY A 758 23.33 -25.10 1.60
CA GLY A 758 24.44 -26.06 1.70
C GLY A 758 25.60 -25.79 0.72
N LYS A 759 25.50 -24.79 -0.15
CA LYS A 759 26.62 -24.37 -1.00
C LYS A 759 27.48 -23.33 -0.30
N ILE A 760 28.79 -23.53 -0.35
CA ILE A 760 29.76 -22.59 0.24
C ILE A 760 29.83 -21.33 -0.61
N ILE A 761 29.60 -20.20 0.03
CA ILE A 761 29.89 -18.87 -0.49
C ILE A 761 31.35 -18.61 -0.23
N ARG A 762 32.17 -18.47 -1.30
CA ARG A 762 33.59 -18.17 -1.20
C ARG A 762 33.83 -16.75 -0.72
N GLU A 763 33.24 -15.80 -1.40
CA GLU A 763 33.46 -14.37 -1.21
C GLU A 763 32.29 -13.52 -1.73
N ILE A 764 32.28 -12.26 -1.35
CA ILE A 764 31.33 -11.26 -1.84
C ILE A 764 32.11 -10.11 -2.49
N HIS A 765 31.56 -9.55 -3.56
CA HIS A 765 32.01 -8.27 -4.13
C HIS A 765 30.91 -7.24 -3.92
N LEU A 766 31.28 -6.04 -3.48
CA LEU A 766 30.38 -4.88 -3.43
C LEU A 766 30.78 -3.94 -4.59
N LYS A 767 29.83 -3.67 -5.48
CA LYS A 767 30.03 -2.85 -6.69
C LYS A 767 29.02 -1.72 -6.75
N GLY A 768 29.49 -0.53 -7.13
CA GLY A 768 28.67 0.64 -7.38
C GLY A 768 28.25 0.75 -8.83
N THR A 769 27.08 1.37 -9.07
CA THR A 769 26.64 1.66 -10.42
C THR A 769 27.51 2.73 -11.07
N ALA A 770 27.80 2.58 -12.38
CA ALA A 770 28.61 3.53 -13.13
C ALA A 770 27.83 4.76 -13.62
N GLY A 771 26.55 4.77 -13.50
CA GLY A 771 25.71 5.89 -13.89
C GLY A 771 24.34 5.66 -13.31
N PHE A 772 24.03 6.49 -12.38
CA PHE A 772 22.70 6.59 -11.84
C PHE A 772 21.98 7.53 -12.79
N ARG A 773 21.12 7.03 -13.61
CA ARG A 773 20.27 7.86 -14.47
C ARG A 773 18.89 7.87 -13.84
N GLY A 774 18.41 9.03 -13.44
CA GLY A 774 16.99 9.24 -13.35
C GLY A 774 16.38 8.83 -14.68
N GLY A 775 15.23 8.22 -14.70
CA GLY A 775 14.61 7.63 -15.87
C GLY A 775 14.82 8.41 -17.16
N SER A 776 14.63 7.80 -18.28
CA SER A 776 15.00 8.38 -19.58
C SER A 776 13.82 8.88 -20.40
N ASP A 777 12.63 9.03 -19.79
CA ASP A 777 11.45 9.48 -20.50
C ASP A 777 11.28 11.01 -20.50
N GLU A 778 10.33 11.53 -21.25
CA GLU A 778 10.07 12.96 -21.37
C GLU A 778 9.75 13.64 -20.03
N TYR A 779 9.29 12.88 -19.04
CA TYR A 779 9.02 13.37 -17.69
C TYR A 779 10.31 13.70 -16.93
N ASP A 780 11.40 12.98 -17.19
CA ASP A 780 12.67 13.18 -16.49
C ASP A 780 13.41 14.46 -16.84
N ASN A 781 13.17 15.02 -18.00
CA ASN A 781 13.77 16.29 -18.39
C ASN A 781 13.33 17.48 -17.54
N GLU A 782 12.20 17.37 -16.84
CA GLU A 782 11.73 18.43 -15.92
C GLU A 782 12.05 18.15 -14.45
N TRP A 783 12.21 16.89 -14.06
CA TRP A 783 12.56 16.53 -12.69
C TRP A 783 14.06 16.55 -12.41
N GLY A 784 14.84 16.82 -13.43
CA GLY A 784 16.28 16.99 -13.38
C GLY A 784 17.06 15.64 -13.44
N PRO A 785 17.80 15.39 -14.51
CA PRO A 785 18.42 14.10 -14.80
C PRO A 785 19.68 13.84 -14.01
N VAL A 786 19.94 14.52 -12.89
CA VAL A 786 21.27 14.42 -12.28
C VAL A 786 21.19 13.87 -10.91
N ILE A 787 21.58 12.67 -10.88
CA ILE A 787 21.93 12.02 -9.67
C ILE A 787 23.25 12.56 -9.20
N GLU A 788 23.19 13.14 -8.02
CA GLU A 788 24.38 13.47 -7.29
C GLU A 788 25.14 12.20 -6.93
N SER A 789 26.46 12.28 -6.95
CA SER A 789 27.32 11.21 -6.46
C SER A 789 26.90 10.79 -5.06
N ASN A 790 26.69 9.50 -4.87
CA ASN A 790 26.35 8.91 -3.59
C ASN A 790 27.39 7.82 -3.23
N ALA A 791 27.23 7.23 -2.09
CA ALA A 791 28.04 6.09 -1.68
C ALA A 791 27.20 5.08 -0.89
N VAL A 792 27.56 3.82 -1.03
CA VAL A 792 27.06 2.73 -0.18
C VAL A 792 28.12 2.46 0.90
N ILE A 793 27.68 2.52 2.14
CA ILE A 793 28.48 2.26 3.34
C ILE A 793 28.07 0.91 3.89
N LEU A 794 28.90 -0.11 3.77
CA LEU A 794 28.75 -1.40 4.44
C LEU A 794 29.55 -1.38 5.74
N LYS A 795 28.84 -1.38 6.86
CA LYS A 795 29.43 -1.24 8.20
C LYS A 795 29.80 -2.59 8.81
N ALA A 796 28.91 -3.56 8.70
CA ALA A 796 29.09 -4.89 9.28
C ALA A 796 28.27 -5.92 8.52
N MET A 797 28.57 -7.17 8.76
CA MET A 797 27.82 -8.30 8.24
C MET A 797 27.66 -9.39 9.29
N SER A 798 26.56 -10.13 9.21
CA SER A 798 26.37 -11.36 9.95
C SER A 798 25.84 -12.47 9.04
N MET A 799 25.97 -13.70 9.48
CA MET A 799 25.42 -14.85 8.77
C MET A 799 24.63 -15.75 9.71
N VAL A 800 23.57 -16.29 9.17
CA VAL A 800 22.75 -17.30 9.86
C VAL A 800 23.23 -18.68 9.46
N GLN A 801 23.55 -19.50 10.43
CA GLN A 801 23.95 -20.88 10.22
C GLN A 801 22.94 -21.82 10.83
N LYS A 802 22.57 -22.87 10.09
CA LYS A 802 21.74 -23.92 10.63
C LYS A 802 22.54 -24.62 11.76
N ARG A 803 21.95 -24.78 12.94
CA ARG A 803 22.52 -25.67 13.96
C ARG A 803 22.55 -27.08 13.37
N ILE A 804 23.75 -27.65 13.26
CA ILE A 804 23.97 -29.03 12.88
C ILE A 804 23.61 -29.93 14.09
#